data_ee9ea055760cadac2362d73801635641
#
_entry.id   ee9ea055760cadac2362d73801635641
#
_cell.length_a   1.000
_cell.length_b   1.000
_cell.length_c   1.000
_cell.angle_alpha   90.00
_cell.angle_beta   90.00
_cell.angle_gamma   90.00
#
_symmetry.space_group_name_H-M   'P 1'
#
loop_
_entity.id
_entity.type
_entity.pdbx_description
1 polymer ?
#
loop_
_entity_poly.entity_id
_entity_poly.type
_entity_poly.pdbx_seq_one_letter_code
_entity_poly.pdbx_strand_id
1 'polypeptide(L)'
;MKNVYLLLLCVWAFPAWGQETLKVRGVQDSVEILVDQWGVPHIYAKSEKDLFFAQGFYAARDRLFQFEIWRRQATGTVAEILGPRELKRDLGARLFQFRGDIQDDMRHYHPRGDLIITSFVAGVNAYIEETERNPNILPLEFKLLGIKPGKWTPEVVVSRHQGLLGNIGDELDLGRAVALLGPERVKELSWFHPGNPDLTLDPLVSGELLAKDLLELYNAFRRPLLFRPEDLIAGVRQTPEVYEQIAVAEQKQWEADQRMGKEIIGSNNWIVSGGLTQSGYPVLANDPHRALSAPSLRYMAHLVAPGWNVIGGGEPVIPGISIGHNAFGAWGLTIFSTDAEDLCVYETHPDHPDWYQYRGNWEPMSVLLDTIRVKGQPPVVVELKYTRHGPVVFQDSSMNRACAVRCGWLEPGGAPYLASLRMNQASNWDEFRLACQYSHIPGENMIWADRQGNIGWQAVGITPIRRHFSGLVPVPGDGRFEWDGFLPVMERPHVLNPKEGYFATANENVTPVNYRYPEAIGFEWSDPYRGDRVSEFLASGRKHSLLDMVALQTDYLSLPARQLTILLRNLHSADPLTEQAIGLLTNWDCRLDKHSAAAGIYNAWERQLRSNLAARLLPKEASGYLSFQMKQVVDLLTLPSGHFGPDALKGRDDFLLQSLSEAVKDLEKRFGKDIRTWQYGQPGYKHVLIRHPLSNALNETMKKKFELGPLPRGGNGSTVNNTGNGDNQTHGPTFRLIADTGNWDHCLATNAPGQSGNPDHPHYRNLFEMWANDRYFPLFYSTEKIKSVTYSKLVLQPFE
;
A
#
# COMPACT_ATOMS: atom_id res chain seq x y z
N MET A 1 -64.37 -12.45 31.28
CA MET A 1 -63.63 -12.46 29.98
C MET A 1 -62.18 -12.62 30.31
N LYS A 2 -61.62 -13.82 30.14
CA LYS A 2 -60.23 -14.11 30.45
C LYS A 2 -59.41 -13.91 29.18
N ASN A 3 -58.44 -12.92 29.16
CA ASN A 3 -57.51 -12.74 28.07
C ASN A 3 -56.37 -13.73 28.23
N VAL A 4 -56.23 -14.68 27.27
CA VAL A 4 -55.12 -15.58 27.14
C VAL A 4 -54.08 -14.87 26.21
N TYR A 5 -52.96 -14.48 26.79
CA TYR A 5 -51.81 -14.01 26.00
C TYR A 5 -51.04 -15.25 25.49
N LEU A 6 -51.10 -15.46 24.18
CA LEU A 6 -50.27 -16.44 23.48
C LEU A 6 -48.87 -15.88 23.35
N LEU A 7 -47.90 -16.37 24.12
CA LEU A 7 -46.47 -16.08 23.94
C LEU A 7 -45.99 -16.88 22.71
N LEU A 8 -45.80 -16.19 21.58
CA LEU A 8 -45.06 -16.73 20.42
C LEU A 8 -43.59 -16.80 20.78
N LEU A 9 -43.11 -17.97 21.16
CA LEU A 9 -41.68 -18.30 21.20
C LEU A 9 -41.17 -18.37 19.77
N CYS A 10 -40.55 -17.29 19.29
CA CYS A 10 -39.71 -17.33 18.11
C CYS A 10 -38.47 -18.17 18.43
N VAL A 11 -38.54 -19.47 18.11
CA VAL A 11 -37.34 -20.30 18.05
C VAL A 11 -36.55 -19.83 16.85
N TRP A 12 -35.47 -19.10 17.10
CA TRP A 12 -34.45 -18.84 16.11
C TRP A 12 -33.77 -20.17 15.80
N ALA A 13 -34.18 -20.82 14.72
CA ALA A 13 -33.47 -21.96 14.16
C ALA A 13 -32.13 -21.39 13.64
N PHE A 14 -31.06 -21.61 14.39
CA PHE A 14 -29.71 -21.43 13.85
C PHE A 14 -29.59 -22.36 12.63
N PRO A 15 -29.20 -21.86 11.46
CA PRO A 15 -28.98 -22.74 10.32
C PRO A 15 -27.92 -23.77 10.73
N ALA A 16 -28.20 -25.05 10.45
CA ALA A 16 -27.25 -26.14 10.66
C ALA A 16 -25.96 -25.74 9.90
N TRP A 17 -24.84 -25.63 10.62
CA TRP A 17 -23.53 -25.28 10.07
C TRP A 17 -23.23 -26.19 8.89
N GLY A 18 -22.98 -25.64 7.71
CA GLY A 18 -22.50 -26.42 6.58
C GLY A 18 -21.14 -27.01 6.95
N GLN A 19 -21.11 -28.30 7.28
CA GLN A 19 -19.86 -29.03 7.49
C GLN A 19 -19.44 -29.66 6.18
N GLU A 20 -18.24 -29.34 5.72
CA GLU A 20 -17.59 -29.97 4.57
C GLU A 20 -16.39 -30.78 5.05
N THR A 21 -16.14 -31.93 4.45
CA THR A 21 -14.95 -32.75 4.71
C THR A 21 -14.30 -33.10 3.38
N LEU A 22 -13.02 -32.76 3.24
CA LEU A 22 -12.22 -33.04 2.04
C LEU A 22 -11.04 -33.94 2.40
N LYS A 23 -10.85 -35.01 1.62
CA LYS A 23 -9.61 -35.79 1.66
C LYS A 23 -8.56 -35.17 0.75
N VAL A 24 -7.45 -34.71 1.33
CA VAL A 24 -6.42 -33.96 0.62
C VAL A 24 -5.06 -34.60 0.80
N ARG A 25 -4.33 -34.77 -0.31
CA ARG A 25 -2.94 -35.27 -0.27
C ARG A 25 -2.03 -34.21 0.33
N GLY A 26 -1.11 -34.62 1.21
CA GLY A 26 -0.13 -33.73 1.84
C GLY A 26 -0.44 -33.36 3.28
N VAL A 27 -1.70 -33.50 3.72
CA VAL A 27 -2.10 -33.41 5.13
C VAL A 27 -1.68 -34.68 5.86
N GLN A 28 -1.08 -34.53 7.04
CA GLN A 28 -0.66 -35.67 7.89
C GLN A 28 -1.71 -36.04 8.95
N ASP A 29 -2.29 -35.02 9.59
CA ASP A 29 -3.37 -35.13 10.56
C ASP A 29 -4.57 -34.28 10.13
N SER A 30 -5.78 -34.61 10.62
CA SER A 30 -6.97 -33.81 10.34
C SER A 30 -6.78 -32.37 10.81
N VAL A 31 -7.11 -31.40 9.94
CA VAL A 31 -7.13 -29.97 10.23
C VAL A 31 -8.57 -29.47 10.23
N GLU A 32 -8.96 -28.77 11.30
CA GLU A 32 -10.25 -28.11 11.42
C GLU A 32 -10.12 -26.64 11.04
N ILE A 33 -11.01 -26.16 10.17
CA ILE A 33 -11.09 -24.75 9.76
C ILE A 33 -12.52 -24.28 10.06
N LEU A 34 -12.63 -23.37 11.04
CA LEU A 34 -13.88 -22.69 11.36
C LEU A 34 -13.89 -21.33 10.68
N VAL A 35 -14.90 -21.05 9.88
CA VAL A 35 -15.05 -19.75 9.22
C VAL A 35 -16.14 -18.98 9.95
N ASP A 36 -15.80 -17.80 10.43
CA ASP A 36 -16.75 -16.95 11.15
C ASP A 36 -17.71 -16.21 10.20
N GLN A 37 -18.69 -15.51 10.77
CA GLN A 37 -19.70 -14.77 10.00
C GLN A 37 -19.15 -13.61 9.19
N TRP A 38 -17.92 -13.16 9.45
CA TRP A 38 -17.21 -12.12 8.69
C TRP A 38 -16.31 -12.71 7.61
N GLY A 39 -16.15 -14.04 7.60
CA GLY A 39 -15.36 -14.79 6.63
C GLY A 39 -13.91 -15.04 7.05
N VAL A 40 -13.55 -14.78 8.30
CA VAL A 40 -12.20 -15.06 8.81
C VAL A 40 -12.06 -16.56 9.08
N PRO A 41 -11.08 -17.26 8.45
CA PRO A 41 -10.81 -18.66 8.75
C PRO A 41 -9.96 -18.79 10.02
N HIS A 42 -10.41 -19.63 10.95
CA HIS A 42 -9.68 -20.05 12.16
C HIS A 42 -9.22 -21.49 11.94
N ILE A 43 -7.90 -21.68 11.77
CA ILE A 43 -7.28 -22.93 11.34
C ILE A 43 -6.63 -23.61 12.55
N TYR A 44 -7.11 -24.81 12.90
CA TYR A 44 -6.62 -25.61 14.02
C TYR A 44 -5.92 -26.87 13.49
N ALA A 45 -4.61 -26.97 13.68
CA ALA A 45 -3.80 -28.09 13.25
C ALA A 45 -3.02 -28.71 14.42
N LYS A 46 -2.57 -29.95 14.27
CA LYS A 46 -1.75 -30.65 15.26
C LYS A 46 -0.24 -30.45 15.03
N SER A 47 0.13 -29.98 13.85
CA SER A 47 1.54 -29.72 13.48
C SER A 47 1.67 -28.41 12.73
N GLU A 48 2.86 -27.81 12.78
CA GLU A 48 3.22 -26.61 12.01
C GLU A 48 3.12 -26.88 10.49
N LYS A 49 3.50 -28.07 10.05
CA LYS A 49 3.39 -28.48 8.64
C LYS A 49 1.95 -28.44 8.15
N ASP A 50 1.03 -29.06 8.90
CA ASP A 50 -0.38 -29.10 8.53
C ASP A 50 -1.05 -27.71 8.69
N LEU A 51 -0.58 -26.87 9.63
CA LEU A 51 -1.04 -25.50 9.80
C LEU A 51 -0.82 -24.67 8.55
N PHE A 52 0.43 -24.61 8.09
CA PHE A 52 0.79 -23.80 6.92
C PHE A 52 0.28 -24.41 5.62
N PHE A 53 0.20 -25.73 5.54
CA PHE A 53 -0.50 -26.40 4.44
C PHE A 53 -1.96 -25.93 4.37
N ALA A 54 -2.69 -25.95 5.48
CA ALA A 54 -4.08 -25.55 5.52
C ALA A 54 -4.26 -24.04 5.27
N GLN A 55 -3.32 -23.19 5.73
CA GLN A 55 -3.33 -21.76 5.39
C GLN A 55 -3.23 -21.57 3.88
N GLY A 56 -2.26 -22.22 3.21
CA GLY A 56 -2.10 -22.13 1.77
C GLY A 56 -3.29 -22.68 0.98
N PHE A 57 -3.83 -23.83 1.41
CA PHE A 57 -5.00 -24.45 0.80
C PHE A 57 -6.23 -23.53 0.88
N TYR A 58 -6.52 -22.99 2.08
CA TYR A 58 -7.73 -22.21 2.29
C TYR A 58 -7.62 -20.80 1.65
N ALA A 59 -6.46 -20.17 1.73
CA ALA A 59 -6.23 -18.90 1.06
C ALA A 59 -6.35 -19.03 -0.48
N ALA A 60 -5.84 -20.12 -1.06
CA ALA A 60 -6.02 -20.41 -2.49
C ALA A 60 -7.50 -20.69 -2.83
N ARG A 61 -8.25 -21.38 -1.96
CA ARG A 61 -9.69 -21.59 -2.12
C ARG A 61 -10.47 -20.28 -2.21
N ASP A 62 -10.12 -19.30 -1.36
CA ASP A 62 -10.79 -18.01 -1.35
C ASP A 62 -10.32 -17.07 -2.46
N ARG A 63 -9.07 -17.19 -2.92
CA ARG A 63 -8.38 -16.14 -3.70
C ARG A 63 -7.63 -16.65 -4.94
N LEU A 64 -8.01 -17.82 -5.53
CA LEU A 64 -7.21 -18.50 -6.56
C LEU A 64 -6.83 -17.61 -7.76
N PHE A 65 -7.75 -16.74 -8.23
CA PHE A 65 -7.43 -15.84 -9.33
C PHE A 65 -6.34 -14.83 -8.94
N GLN A 66 -6.40 -14.28 -7.73
CA GLN A 66 -5.36 -13.39 -7.20
C GLN A 66 -4.00 -14.12 -7.09
N PHE A 67 -4.01 -15.39 -6.65
CA PHE A 67 -2.81 -16.25 -6.65
C PHE A 67 -2.23 -16.45 -8.05
N GLU A 68 -3.05 -16.71 -9.05
CA GLU A 68 -2.59 -16.91 -10.43
C GLU A 68 -1.97 -15.65 -11.02
N ILE A 69 -2.62 -14.49 -10.84
CA ILE A 69 -2.07 -13.22 -11.33
C ILE A 69 -0.75 -12.89 -10.62
N TRP A 70 -0.68 -13.10 -9.30
CA TRP A 70 0.56 -12.91 -8.54
C TRP A 70 1.69 -13.80 -9.04
N ARG A 71 1.41 -15.10 -9.20
CA ARG A 71 2.39 -16.07 -9.73
C ARG A 71 2.94 -15.63 -11.10
N ARG A 72 2.06 -15.21 -12.01
CA ARG A 72 2.46 -14.78 -13.34
C ARG A 72 3.31 -13.50 -13.32
N GLN A 73 2.96 -12.55 -12.49
CA GLN A 73 3.78 -11.34 -12.32
C GLN A 73 5.14 -11.70 -11.70
N ALA A 74 5.16 -12.55 -10.67
CA ALA A 74 6.39 -12.97 -9.99
C ALA A 74 7.35 -13.75 -10.91
N THR A 75 6.81 -14.51 -11.86
CA THR A 75 7.61 -15.37 -12.76
C THR A 75 7.82 -14.76 -14.15
N GLY A 76 7.29 -13.58 -14.44
CA GLY A 76 7.35 -12.95 -15.77
C GLY A 76 6.72 -13.84 -16.84
N THR A 77 5.46 -14.26 -16.65
CA THR A 77 4.71 -15.14 -17.56
C THR A 77 3.30 -14.59 -17.90
N VAL A 78 3.11 -13.29 -17.80
CA VAL A 78 1.85 -12.62 -18.14
C VAL A 78 1.60 -12.64 -19.64
N ALA A 79 2.65 -12.51 -20.46
CA ALA A 79 2.56 -12.57 -21.93
C ALA A 79 2.02 -13.91 -22.47
N GLU A 80 2.14 -15.00 -21.69
CA GLU A 80 1.55 -16.31 -22.04
C GLU A 80 0.02 -16.25 -22.14
N ILE A 81 -0.62 -15.35 -21.40
CA ILE A 81 -2.09 -15.24 -21.37
C ILE A 81 -2.62 -13.97 -22.05
N LEU A 82 -1.86 -12.87 -22.05
CA LEU A 82 -2.30 -11.56 -22.56
C LEU A 82 -1.58 -11.12 -23.86
N GLY A 83 -0.61 -11.90 -24.35
CA GLY A 83 0.05 -11.69 -25.62
C GLY A 83 1.19 -10.65 -25.59
N PRO A 84 1.61 -10.19 -26.79
CA PRO A 84 2.86 -9.44 -26.96
C PRO A 84 2.92 -8.10 -26.25
N ARG A 85 1.78 -7.49 -25.91
CA ARG A 85 1.75 -6.22 -25.17
C ARG A 85 2.36 -6.30 -23.77
N GLU A 86 2.43 -7.51 -23.21
CA GLU A 86 3.02 -7.75 -21.87
C GLU A 86 4.49 -8.24 -21.93
N LEU A 87 5.09 -8.28 -23.11
CA LEU A 87 6.48 -8.76 -23.28
C LEU A 87 7.47 -7.93 -22.46
N LYS A 88 7.35 -6.59 -22.46
CA LYS A 88 8.21 -5.72 -21.66
C LYS A 88 7.98 -5.89 -20.14
N ARG A 89 6.76 -6.18 -19.73
CA ARG A 89 6.44 -6.52 -18.34
C ARG A 89 7.19 -7.78 -17.90
N ASP A 90 7.08 -8.84 -18.69
CA ASP A 90 7.74 -10.12 -18.37
C ASP A 90 9.25 -10.00 -18.42
N LEU A 91 9.78 -9.24 -19.38
CA LEU A 91 11.22 -8.94 -19.46
C LEU A 91 11.70 -8.20 -18.20
N GLY A 92 10.99 -7.15 -17.78
CA GLY A 92 11.29 -6.42 -16.55
C GLY A 92 11.20 -7.31 -15.31
N ALA A 93 10.14 -8.12 -15.17
CA ALA A 93 9.97 -9.04 -14.05
C ALA A 93 11.13 -10.05 -13.93
N ARG A 94 11.58 -10.58 -15.07
CA ARG A 94 12.74 -11.52 -15.11
C ARG A 94 14.07 -10.83 -14.89
N LEU A 95 14.23 -9.61 -15.37
CA LEU A 95 15.42 -8.79 -15.13
C LEU A 95 15.63 -8.54 -13.63
N PHE A 96 14.55 -8.25 -12.89
CA PHE A 96 14.56 -8.01 -11.45
C PHE A 96 14.24 -9.24 -10.58
N GLN A 97 14.34 -10.44 -11.13
CA GLN A 97 14.15 -11.67 -10.36
C GLN A 97 15.31 -11.92 -9.39
N PHE A 98 15.00 -12.28 -8.14
CA PHE A 98 16.02 -12.74 -7.19
C PHE A 98 16.67 -14.05 -7.68
N ARG A 99 17.99 -14.08 -7.69
CA ARG A 99 18.82 -15.22 -8.18
C ARG A 99 19.81 -15.74 -7.14
N GLY A 100 19.61 -15.38 -5.86
CA GLY A 100 20.38 -15.94 -4.75
C GLY A 100 19.92 -17.34 -4.37
N ASP A 101 20.52 -17.89 -3.31
CA ASP A 101 20.12 -19.17 -2.74
C ASP A 101 18.73 -19.07 -2.09
N ILE A 102 17.76 -19.82 -2.62
CA ILE A 102 16.37 -19.82 -2.15
C ILE A 102 16.25 -20.50 -0.77
N GLN A 103 17.06 -21.52 -0.47
CA GLN A 103 17.03 -22.22 0.80
C GLN A 103 17.53 -21.30 1.93
N ASP A 104 18.63 -20.59 1.70
CA ASP A 104 19.16 -19.62 2.65
C ASP A 104 18.22 -18.43 2.81
N ASP A 105 17.60 -17.96 1.73
CA ASP A 105 16.61 -16.89 1.78
C ASP A 105 15.38 -17.29 2.62
N MET A 106 14.83 -18.50 2.45
CA MET A 106 13.73 -18.99 3.27
C MET A 106 14.08 -19.08 4.75
N ARG A 107 15.31 -19.52 5.10
CA ARG A 107 15.79 -19.61 6.49
C ARG A 107 16.06 -18.25 7.13
N HIS A 108 16.33 -17.23 6.32
CA HIS A 108 16.44 -15.86 6.83
C HIS A 108 15.18 -15.44 7.57
N TYR A 109 14.00 -15.72 7.03
CA TYR A 109 12.71 -15.28 7.60
C TYR A 109 12.29 -16.07 8.83
N HIS A 110 12.68 -17.36 8.91
CA HIS A 110 12.41 -18.21 10.09
C HIS A 110 13.37 -19.39 10.12
N PRO A 111 13.81 -19.89 11.28
CA PRO A 111 14.69 -21.07 11.35
C PRO A 111 14.13 -22.32 10.66
N ARG A 112 12.78 -22.42 10.56
CA ARG A 112 12.04 -23.46 9.81
C ARG A 112 11.31 -22.87 8.60
N GLY A 113 11.86 -21.80 7.99
CA GLY A 113 11.25 -21.11 6.85
C GLY A 113 11.09 -22.02 5.63
N ASP A 114 12.02 -22.95 5.42
CA ASP A 114 11.92 -23.99 4.38
C ASP A 114 10.68 -24.89 4.58
N LEU A 115 10.44 -25.40 5.78
CA LEU A 115 9.27 -26.20 6.11
C LEU A 115 7.97 -25.39 5.95
N ILE A 116 7.94 -24.18 6.50
CA ILE A 116 6.75 -23.30 6.50
C ILE A 116 6.35 -22.95 5.06
N ILE A 117 7.30 -22.43 4.27
CA ILE A 117 7.03 -21.98 2.91
C ILE A 117 6.69 -23.15 1.98
N THR A 118 7.41 -24.26 2.06
CA THR A 118 7.10 -25.45 1.24
C THR A 118 5.76 -26.07 1.60
N SER A 119 5.38 -26.08 2.88
CA SER A 119 4.06 -26.56 3.32
C SER A 119 2.93 -25.66 2.80
N PHE A 120 3.10 -24.34 2.89
CA PHE A 120 2.14 -23.36 2.34
C PHE A 120 1.96 -23.59 0.82
N VAL A 121 3.06 -23.69 0.07
CA VAL A 121 3.04 -23.96 -1.37
C VAL A 121 2.35 -25.30 -1.70
N ALA A 122 2.62 -26.34 -0.90
CA ALA A 122 1.95 -27.64 -1.06
C ALA A 122 0.43 -27.53 -0.87
N GLY A 123 -0.01 -26.71 0.10
CA GLY A 123 -1.44 -26.43 0.32
C GLY A 123 -2.09 -25.71 -0.85
N VAL A 124 -1.45 -24.66 -1.37
CA VAL A 124 -1.88 -23.95 -2.60
C VAL A 124 -2.04 -24.92 -3.76
N ASN A 125 -1.02 -25.74 -4.00
CA ASN A 125 -1.02 -26.71 -5.09
C ASN A 125 -2.08 -27.81 -4.92
N ALA A 126 -2.35 -28.23 -3.70
CA ALA A 126 -3.42 -29.19 -3.40
C ALA A 126 -4.80 -28.64 -3.76
N TYR A 127 -5.06 -27.34 -3.52
CA TYR A 127 -6.32 -26.71 -3.96
C TYR A 127 -6.38 -26.56 -5.49
N ILE A 128 -5.28 -26.23 -6.16
CA ILE A 128 -5.21 -26.22 -7.62
C ILE A 128 -5.58 -27.62 -8.19
N GLU A 129 -5.05 -28.69 -7.62
CA GLU A 129 -5.38 -30.06 -8.00
C GLU A 129 -6.87 -30.38 -7.77
N GLU A 130 -7.47 -29.82 -6.72
CA GLU A 130 -8.91 -29.99 -6.49
C GLU A 130 -9.73 -29.34 -7.61
N THR A 131 -9.32 -28.16 -8.11
CA THR A 131 -9.97 -27.52 -9.27
C THR A 131 -9.80 -28.32 -10.58
N GLU A 132 -8.71 -29.08 -10.72
CA GLU A 132 -8.51 -29.97 -11.87
C GLU A 132 -9.43 -31.20 -11.82
N ARG A 133 -9.64 -31.75 -10.60
CA ARG A 133 -10.57 -32.87 -10.38
C ARG A 133 -12.03 -32.46 -10.48
N ASN A 134 -12.35 -31.25 -10.01
CA ASN A 134 -13.68 -30.67 -10.05
C ASN A 134 -13.68 -29.28 -10.68
N PRO A 135 -13.75 -29.17 -12.01
CA PRO A 135 -13.74 -27.88 -12.70
C PRO A 135 -14.90 -26.94 -12.36
N ASN A 136 -15.94 -27.41 -11.68
CA ASN A 136 -17.06 -26.56 -11.27
C ASN A 136 -16.70 -25.55 -10.19
N ILE A 137 -15.71 -25.88 -9.33
CA ILE A 137 -15.22 -24.98 -8.28
C ILE A 137 -14.20 -23.96 -8.78
N LEU A 138 -13.78 -24.04 -10.06
CA LEU A 138 -12.87 -23.07 -10.65
C LEU A 138 -13.52 -21.67 -10.65
N PRO A 139 -12.86 -20.64 -10.11
CA PRO A 139 -13.37 -19.27 -10.09
C PRO A 139 -13.80 -18.76 -11.46
N LEU A 140 -14.78 -17.86 -11.47
CA LEU A 140 -15.40 -17.34 -12.68
C LEU A 140 -14.39 -16.68 -13.63
N GLU A 141 -13.40 -16.00 -13.11
CA GLU A 141 -12.36 -15.27 -13.86
C GLU A 141 -11.58 -16.20 -14.81
N PHE A 142 -11.27 -17.42 -14.36
CA PHE A 142 -10.60 -18.42 -15.20
C PHE A 142 -11.44 -18.83 -16.41
N LYS A 143 -12.76 -18.95 -16.20
CA LYS A 143 -13.72 -19.27 -17.26
C LYS A 143 -13.86 -18.13 -18.26
N LEU A 144 -13.87 -16.87 -17.74
CA LEU A 144 -13.98 -15.66 -18.57
C LEU A 144 -12.73 -15.44 -19.41
N LEU A 145 -11.54 -15.75 -18.90
CA LEU A 145 -10.25 -15.60 -19.58
C LEU A 145 -9.85 -16.84 -20.42
N GLY A 146 -10.51 -17.98 -20.22
CA GLY A 146 -10.13 -19.24 -20.85
C GLY A 146 -8.75 -19.76 -20.42
N ILE A 147 -8.34 -19.52 -19.18
CA ILE A 147 -7.05 -19.94 -18.62
C ILE A 147 -7.22 -20.95 -17.48
N LYS A 148 -6.12 -21.58 -17.07
CA LYS A 148 -6.05 -22.48 -15.91
C LYS A 148 -5.01 -21.96 -14.90
N PRO A 149 -5.18 -22.27 -13.59
CA PRO A 149 -4.18 -21.94 -12.59
C PRO A 149 -2.91 -22.76 -12.78
N GLY A 150 -1.75 -22.12 -12.60
CA GLY A 150 -0.45 -22.77 -12.64
C GLY A 150 0.03 -23.17 -11.25
N LYS A 151 0.88 -24.22 -11.18
CA LYS A 151 1.48 -24.67 -9.92
C LYS A 151 2.40 -23.61 -9.34
N TRP A 152 2.40 -23.51 -8.02
CA TRP A 152 3.27 -22.65 -7.23
C TRP A 152 4.57 -23.34 -6.84
N THR A 153 5.59 -22.52 -6.64
CA THR A 153 6.88 -22.95 -6.09
C THR A 153 7.32 -21.98 -4.97
N PRO A 154 8.28 -22.37 -4.10
CA PRO A 154 8.81 -21.47 -3.07
C PRO A 154 9.34 -20.14 -3.61
N GLU A 155 9.92 -20.13 -4.82
CA GLU A 155 10.42 -18.93 -5.50
C GLU A 155 9.33 -17.88 -5.73
N VAL A 156 8.08 -18.31 -5.92
CA VAL A 156 6.93 -17.37 -6.05
C VAL A 156 6.64 -16.68 -4.73
N VAL A 157 6.74 -17.40 -3.60
CA VAL A 157 6.51 -16.84 -2.26
C VAL A 157 7.61 -15.84 -1.88
N VAL A 158 8.88 -16.19 -2.13
CA VAL A 158 10.02 -15.31 -1.84
C VAL A 158 10.34 -14.33 -2.98
N SER A 159 9.43 -14.16 -3.96
CA SER A 159 9.65 -13.25 -5.08
C SER A 159 9.69 -11.78 -4.64
N ARG A 160 10.34 -10.93 -5.45
CA ARG A 160 10.51 -9.49 -5.20
C ARG A 160 9.56 -8.63 -6.03
N HIS A 161 8.61 -9.21 -6.77
CA HIS A 161 7.76 -8.45 -7.69
C HIS A 161 6.84 -7.43 -7.02
N GLN A 162 6.54 -7.61 -5.75
CA GLN A 162 5.78 -6.68 -4.93
C GLN A 162 6.61 -5.53 -4.37
N GLY A 163 7.68 -5.15 -5.02
CA GLY A 163 8.55 -4.08 -4.54
C GLY A 163 7.78 -2.89 -3.95
N LEU A 164 7.74 -2.82 -2.63
CA LEU A 164 7.23 -1.68 -1.87
C LEU A 164 8.30 -0.58 -1.70
N LEU A 165 9.49 -0.81 -2.22
CA LEU A 165 10.47 0.20 -2.55
C LEU A 165 10.29 0.58 -4.01
N GLY A 166 10.20 1.85 -4.28
CA GLY A 166 9.94 2.41 -5.61
C GLY A 166 10.41 3.85 -5.70
N ASN A 167 11.52 4.17 -5.01
CA ASN A 167 12.04 5.52 -4.98
C ASN A 167 12.85 5.91 -6.24
N ILE A 168 13.26 4.94 -7.07
CA ILE A 168 14.06 5.20 -8.27
C ILE A 168 13.36 6.13 -9.28
N GLY A 169 12.03 6.12 -9.35
CA GLY A 169 11.26 7.03 -10.19
C GLY A 169 11.35 8.48 -9.68
N ASP A 170 11.26 8.66 -8.36
CA ASP A 170 11.39 9.97 -7.72
C ASP A 170 12.81 10.52 -7.88
N GLU A 171 13.83 9.65 -7.73
CA GLU A 171 15.24 9.99 -7.97
C GLU A 171 15.47 10.49 -9.40
N LEU A 172 14.93 9.79 -10.41
CA LEU A 172 15.04 10.20 -11.81
C LEU A 172 14.31 11.53 -12.05
N ASP A 173 13.11 11.72 -11.52
CA ASP A 173 12.34 12.95 -11.71
C ASP A 173 13.00 14.14 -10.99
N LEU A 174 13.58 13.93 -9.81
CA LEU A 174 14.36 14.93 -9.12
C LEU A 174 15.63 15.30 -9.91
N GLY A 175 16.32 14.29 -10.47
CA GLY A 175 17.45 14.50 -11.36
C GLY A 175 17.09 15.34 -12.61
N ARG A 176 15.94 15.08 -13.23
CA ARG A 176 15.38 15.87 -14.34
C ARG A 176 15.09 17.31 -13.93
N ALA A 177 14.48 17.49 -12.76
CA ALA A 177 14.20 18.82 -12.23
C ALA A 177 15.49 19.60 -11.95
N VAL A 178 16.51 18.95 -11.37
CA VAL A 178 17.82 19.56 -11.13
C VAL A 178 18.52 19.94 -12.43
N ALA A 179 18.47 19.09 -13.45
CA ALA A 179 19.04 19.40 -14.76
C ALA A 179 18.38 20.62 -15.43
N LEU A 180 17.08 20.86 -15.17
CA LEU A 180 16.33 21.99 -15.73
C LEU A 180 16.48 23.29 -14.91
N LEU A 181 16.46 23.20 -13.58
CA LEU A 181 16.30 24.35 -12.69
C LEU A 181 17.54 24.64 -11.84
N GLY A 182 18.46 23.70 -11.77
CA GLY A 182 19.57 23.70 -10.83
C GLY A 182 19.21 23.26 -9.42
N PRO A 183 20.21 22.78 -8.63
CA PRO A 183 19.96 22.14 -7.33
C PRO A 183 19.33 23.09 -6.30
N GLU A 184 19.75 24.35 -6.23
CA GLU A 184 19.24 25.31 -5.24
C GLU A 184 17.77 25.67 -5.49
N ARG A 185 17.35 25.80 -6.76
CA ARG A 185 15.96 26.08 -7.09
C ARG A 185 15.06 24.88 -6.79
N VAL A 186 15.56 23.65 -7.02
CA VAL A 186 14.82 22.44 -6.67
C VAL A 186 14.67 22.32 -5.16
N LYS A 187 15.71 22.59 -4.37
CA LYS A 187 15.61 22.62 -2.90
C LYS A 187 14.57 23.63 -2.38
N GLU A 188 14.49 24.80 -3.00
CA GLU A 188 13.48 25.82 -2.65
C GLU A 188 12.04 25.34 -2.94
N LEU A 189 11.85 24.58 -4.02
CA LEU A 189 10.56 24.10 -4.49
C LEU A 189 10.14 22.73 -3.90
N SER A 190 11.05 22.06 -3.20
CA SER A 190 10.80 20.75 -2.59
C SER A 190 10.82 20.83 -1.07
N TRP A 191 10.14 19.89 -0.41
CA TRP A 191 10.19 19.77 1.04
C TRP A 191 10.99 18.53 1.44
N PHE A 192 12.21 18.76 1.96
CA PHE A 192 13.07 17.72 2.51
C PHE A 192 13.07 17.77 4.03
N HIS A 193 13.10 16.60 4.69
CA HIS A 193 13.15 16.52 6.14
C HIS A 193 14.03 15.33 6.60
N PRO A 194 15.27 15.58 7.09
CA PRO A 194 15.90 16.90 7.34
C PRO A 194 16.16 17.68 6.05
N GLY A 195 16.24 19.02 6.17
CA GLY A 195 16.42 19.90 5.03
C GLY A 195 17.84 19.89 4.47
N ASN A 196 17.98 20.39 3.26
CA ASN A 196 19.23 20.67 2.57
C ASN A 196 20.11 19.46 2.16
N PRO A 197 19.53 18.44 1.46
CA PRO A 197 20.32 17.35 0.87
C PRO A 197 21.26 17.86 -0.24
N ASP A 198 22.29 17.08 -0.57
CA ASP A 198 23.10 17.30 -1.77
C ASP A 198 22.35 16.78 -3.00
N LEU A 199 22.05 17.67 -3.94
CA LEU A 199 21.38 17.39 -5.21
C LEU A 199 22.29 17.63 -6.43
N THR A 200 23.61 17.65 -6.23
CA THR A 200 24.56 17.91 -7.30
C THR A 200 24.57 16.78 -8.32
N LEU A 201 24.27 17.08 -9.59
CA LEU A 201 24.43 16.14 -10.69
C LEU A 201 25.88 16.08 -11.16
N ASP A 202 26.42 14.85 -11.31
CA ASP A 202 27.70 14.64 -11.94
C ASP A 202 27.61 14.95 -13.45
N PRO A 203 28.65 15.50 -14.10
CA PRO A 203 28.65 15.78 -15.54
C PRO A 203 28.36 14.60 -16.45
N LEU A 204 28.59 13.35 -16.01
CA LEU A 204 28.21 12.13 -16.74
C LEU A 204 26.70 11.97 -16.85
N VAL A 205 25.96 12.53 -15.88
CA VAL A 205 24.49 12.47 -15.81
C VAL A 205 23.91 13.70 -16.51
N SER A 206 23.85 13.65 -17.85
CA SER A 206 23.41 14.79 -18.64
C SER A 206 21.88 14.92 -18.72
N GLY A 207 21.36 16.15 -18.86
CA GLY A 207 19.93 16.40 -19.06
C GLY A 207 19.39 15.73 -20.32
N GLU A 208 20.19 15.56 -21.38
CA GLU A 208 19.82 14.85 -22.60
C GLU A 208 19.55 13.35 -22.31
N LEU A 209 20.40 12.71 -21.51
CA LEU A 209 20.19 11.33 -21.07
C LEU A 209 18.95 11.21 -20.20
N LEU A 210 18.80 12.10 -19.21
CA LEU A 210 17.66 12.06 -18.27
C LEU A 210 16.31 12.27 -18.97
N ALA A 211 16.29 12.96 -20.14
CA ALA A 211 15.08 13.15 -20.93
C ALA A 211 14.57 11.86 -21.62
N LYS A 212 15.38 10.80 -21.66
CA LYS A 212 14.99 9.50 -22.23
C LYS A 212 14.10 8.72 -21.24
N ASP A 213 13.40 7.71 -21.75
CA ASP A 213 12.63 6.76 -20.88
C ASP A 213 13.59 5.70 -20.29
N LEU A 214 14.33 6.09 -19.27
CA LEU A 214 15.37 5.25 -18.66
C LEU A 214 14.79 4.08 -17.87
N LEU A 215 13.56 4.19 -17.38
CA LEU A 215 12.93 3.22 -16.47
C LEU A 215 11.80 2.42 -17.15
N GLU A 216 11.75 2.37 -18.49
CA GLU A 216 10.67 1.67 -19.21
C GLU A 216 10.47 0.23 -18.71
N LEU A 217 11.54 -0.57 -18.59
CA LEU A 217 11.47 -1.96 -18.13
C LEU A 217 11.13 -2.07 -16.64
N TYR A 218 11.69 -1.18 -15.82
CA TYR A 218 11.38 -1.09 -14.39
C TYR A 218 9.90 -0.76 -14.16
N ASN A 219 9.38 0.22 -14.88
CA ASN A 219 7.98 0.62 -14.79
C ASN A 219 7.04 -0.44 -15.38
N ALA A 220 7.43 -1.13 -16.46
CA ALA A 220 6.58 -2.10 -17.16
C ALA A 220 6.11 -3.23 -16.22
N PHE A 221 7.02 -3.81 -15.39
CA PHE A 221 6.63 -4.92 -14.51
C PHE A 221 5.87 -4.46 -13.25
N ARG A 222 5.96 -3.18 -12.89
CA ARG A 222 5.32 -2.58 -11.70
C ARG A 222 3.93 -2.00 -11.97
N ARG A 223 3.61 -1.69 -13.24
CA ARG A 223 2.30 -1.16 -13.61
C ARG A 223 1.16 -2.12 -13.25
N PRO A 224 -0.03 -1.62 -12.88
CA PRO A 224 -1.21 -2.46 -12.74
C PRO A 224 -1.45 -3.30 -14.00
N LEU A 225 -1.91 -4.53 -13.80
CA LEU A 225 -2.26 -5.41 -14.91
C LEU A 225 -3.62 -4.98 -15.49
N LEU A 226 -3.67 -4.70 -16.79
CA LEU A 226 -4.87 -4.26 -17.48
C LEU A 226 -5.40 -5.36 -18.41
N PHE A 227 -6.61 -5.80 -18.16
CA PHE A 227 -7.34 -6.70 -19.05
C PHE A 227 -8.13 -5.91 -20.08
N ARG A 228 -8.18 -6.43 -21.33
CA ARG A 228 -8.93 -5.86 -22.45
C ARG A 228 -10.11 -6.74 -22.84
N PRO A 229 -11.14 -6.20 -23.51
CA PRO A 229 -12.27 -7.02 -23.96
C PRO A 229 -11.88 -8.26 -24.76
N GLU A 230 -10.86 -8.17 -25.61
CA GLU A 230 -10.37 -9.30 -26.41
C GLU A 230 -9.73 -10.44 -25.60
N ASP A 231 -9.33 -10.20 -24.36
CA ASP A 231 -8.80 -11.25 -23.46
C ASP A 231 -9.90 -12.18 -22.94
N LEU A 232 -11.14 -11.72 -22.97
CA LEU A 232 -12.31 -12.42 -22.46
C LEU A 232 -13.06 -13.20 -23.54
N ILE A 233 -13.90 -14.14 -23.13
CA ILE A 233 -14.86 -14.80 -24.02
C ILE A 233 -15.87 -13.78 -24.59
N ALA A 234 -16.33 -13.99 -25.84
CA ALA A 234 -17.07 -12.98 -26.61
C ALA A 234 -18.36 -12.46 -25.93
N GLY A 235 -19.12 -13.33 -25.24
CA GLY A 235 -20.43 -12.97 -24.67
C GLY A 235 -20.43 -11.99 -23.50
N VAL A 236 -19.24 -11.68 -22.93
CA VAL A 236 -19.11 -10.82 -21.73
C VAL A 236 -18.30 -9.56 -21.97
N ARG A 237 -17.83 -9.35 -23.17
CA ARG A 237 -16.93 -8.23 -23.55
C ARG A 237 -17.63 -6.88 -23.46
N GLN A 238 -16.90 -5.87 -22.98
CA GLN A 238 -17.24 -4.47 -23.18
C GLN A 238 -17.11 -4.09 -24.67
N THR A 239 -17.85 -3.09 -25.12
CA THR A 239 -17.66 -2.55 -26.47
C THR A 239 -16.32 -1.79 -26.56
N PRO A 240 -15.64 -1.82 -27.73
CA PRO A 240 -14.35 -1.16 -27.87
C PRO A 240 -14.42 0.34 -27.55
N GLU A 241 -15.47 1.03 -27.99
CA GLU A 241 -15.64 2.47 -27.81
C GLU A 241 -15.76 2.86 -26.34
N VAL A 242 -16.52 2.09 -25.54
CA VAL A 242 -16.68 2.33 -24.10
C VAL A 242 -15.40 1.97 -23.36
N TYR A 243 -14.74 0.85 -23.75
CA TYR A 243 -13.48 0.45 -23.15
C TYR A 243 -12.40 1.52 -23.33
N GLU A 244 -12.20 2.05 -24.54
CA GLU A 244 -11.19 3.09 -24.82
C GLU A 244 -11.43 4.36 -24.00
N GLN A 245 -12.68 4.79 -23.84
CA GLN A 245 -13.01 5.94 -22.99
C GLN A 245 -12.62 5.70 -21.53
N ILE A 246 -12.91 4.50 -20.99
CA ILE A 246 -12.53 4.11 -19.62
C ILE A 246 -11.01 4.03 -19.49
N ALA A 247 -10.33 3.39 -20.44
CA ALA A 247 -8.88 3.20 -20.41
C ALA A 247 -8.12 4.55 -20.41
N VAL A 248 -8.57 5.51 -21.22
CA VAL A 248 -8.00 6.88 -21.25
C VAL A 248 -8.22 7.59 -19.91
N ALA A 249 -9.39 7.46 -19.29
CA ALA A 249 -9.69 8.07 -18.01
C ALA A 249 -8.83 7.46 -16.87
N GLU A 250 -8.67 6.13 -16.87
CA GLU A 250 -7.84 5.42 -15.89
C GLU A 250 -6.35 5.71 -16.05
N GLN A 251 -5.86 5.80 -17.29
CA GLN A 251 -4.48 6.18 -17.53
C GLN A 251 -4.18 7.58 -16.96
N LYS A 252 -5.07 8.55 -17.20
CA LYS A 252 -4.94 9.90 -16.64
C LYS A 252 -4.99 9.88 -15.10
N GLN A 253 -5.87 9.07 -14.51
CA GLN A 253 -5.96 8.93 -13.06
C GLN A 253 -4.70 8.29 -12.50
N TRP A 254 -4.20 7.22 -13.12
CA TRP A 254 -2.97 6.56 -12.71
C TRP A 254 -1.76 7.51 -12.77
N GLU A 255 -1.62 8.30 -13.83
CA GLU A 255 -0.56 9.31 -13.96
C GLU A 255 -0.67 10.39 -12.88
N ALA A 256 -1.89 10.82 -12.54
CA ALA A 256 -2.13 11.76 -11.45
C ALA A 256 -1.77 11.15 -10.08
N ASP A 257 -2.13 9.89 -9.85
CA ASP A 257 -1.83 9.14 -8.62
C ASP A 257 -0.31 8.93 -8.47
N GLN A 258 0.42 8.63 -9.55
CA GLN A 258 1.89 8.53 -9.52
C GLN A 258 2.57 9.84 -9.11
N ARG A 259 2.10 10.98 -9.64
CA ARG A 259 2.62 12.30 -9.25
C ARG A 259 2.36 12.66 -7.78
N MET A 260 1.30 12.11 -7.19
CA MET A 260 0.96 12.30 -5.78
C MET A 260 1.49 11.17 -4.88
N GLY A 261 2.35 10.29 -5.38
CA GLY A 261 2.69 8.97 -4.85
C GLY A 261 2.89 8.88 -3.33
N LYS A 262 3.61 9.83 -2.73
CA LYS A 262 3.86 9.86 -1.27
C LYS A 262 2.63 10.24 -0.42
N GLU A 263 1.62 10.88 -1.01
CA GLU A 263 0.37 11.26 -0.32
C GLU A 263 -0.69 10.15 -0.38
N ILE A 264 -0.60 9.27 -1.38
CA ILE A 264 -1.60 8.24 -1.66
C ILE A 264 -1.25 6.93 -0.95
N ILE A 265 0.03 6.53 -0.99
CA ILE A 265 0.52 5.33 -0.32
C ILE A 265 0.97 5.70 1.07
N GLY A 266 0.28 5.19 2.07
CA GLY A 266 0.60 5.52 3.45
C GLY A 266 0.08 4.46 4.42
N SER A 267 0.02 4.83 5.67
CA SER A 267 -0.52 4.01 6.76
C SER A 267 -0.62 4.87 8.00
N ASN A 268 -1.41 4.46 8.99
CA ASN A 268 -1.28 5.00 10.35
C ASN A 268 -1.07 3.85 11.31
N ASN A 269 -0.29 4.08 12.35
CA ASN A 269 -0.30 3.27 13.54
C ASN A 269 -0.01 4.08 14.80
N TRP A 270 -0.48 3.58 15.93
CA TRP A 270 -0.12 4.09 17.24
C TRP A 270 -0.27 3.03 18.31
N ILE A 271 0.49 3.23 19.40
CA ILE A 271 0.45 2.45 20.62
C ILE A 271 0.23 3.40 21.79
N VAL A 272 -0.61 2.98 22.73
CA VAL A 272 -1.00 3.78 23.91
C VAL A 272 -0.80 2.92 25.14
N SER A 273 -0.08 3.44 26.13
CA SER A 273 0.18 2.73 27.40
C SER A 273 -1.07 2.58 28.25
N GLY A 274 -1.12 1.59 29.11
CA GLY A 274 -2.21 1.36 30.05
C GLY A 274 -2.53 2.57 30.96
N GLY A 275 -1.56 3.44 31.19
CA GLY A 275 -1.78 4.68 31.93
C GLY A 275 -2.73 5.66 31.27
N LEU A 276 -2.81 5.65 29.93
CA LEU A 276 -3.66 6.50 29.11
C LEU A 276 -4.90 5.79 28.56
N THR A 277 -5.15 4.51 28.89
CA THR A 277 -6.33 3.75 28.47
C THR A 277 -7.33 3.56 29.62
N GLN A 278 -8.60 3.37 29.28
CA GLN A 278 -9.65 3.08 30.28
C GLN A 278 -9.54 1.65 30.83
N SER A 279 -9.05 0.70 30.02
CA SER A 279 -8.84 -0.69 30.44
C SER A 279 -7.67 -0.85 31.42
N GLY A 280 -6.75 0.11 31.46
CA GLY A 280 -5.49 0.00 32.21
C GLY A 280 -4.44 -0.86 31.49
N TYR A 281 -4.72 -1.37 30.31
CA TYR A 281 -3.81 -2.15 29.47
C TYR A 281 -3.45 -1.40 28.18
N PRO A 282 -2.28 -1.64 27.59
CA PRO A 282 -1.91 -1.05 26.33
C PRO A 282 -2.91 -1.36 25.20
N VAL A 283 -3.09 -0.40 24.31
CA VAL A 283 -3.88 -0.55 23.08
C VAL A 283 -3.01 -0.23 21.87
N LEU A 284 -3.13 -1.03 20.82
CA LEU A 284 -2.49 -0.81 19.52
C LEU A 284 -3.57 -0.59 18.47
N ALA A 285 -3.36 0.41 17.58
CA ALA A 285 -4.17 0.60 16.40
C ALA A 285 -3.29 0.66 15.15
N ASN A 286 -3.73 0.04 14.05
CA ASN A 286 -3.02 0.04 12.77
C ASN A 286 -3.98 -0.05 11.59
N ASP A 287 -3.72 0.77 10.56
CA ASP A 287 -4.44 0.76 9.29
C ASP A 287 -3.50 1.06 8.12
N PRO A 288 -3.02 0.03 7.39
CA PRO A 288 -2.21 0.23 6.20
C PRO A 288 -3.07 0.74 5.04
N HIS A 289 -2.59 1.79 4.37
CA HIS A 289 -3.26 2.37 3.20
C HIS A 289 -2.70 1.77 1.91
N ARG A 290 -3.57 1.16 1.11
CA ARG A 290 -3.21 0.52 -0.15
C ARG A 290 -4.29 0.79 -1.21
N ALA A 291 -4.01 0.40 -2.45
CA ALA A 291 -5.01 0.41 -3.51
C ALA A 291 -6.24 -0.42 -3.12
N LEU A 292 -7.44 0.13 -3.40
CA LEU A 292 -8.70 -0.54 -3.19
C LEU A 292 -9.03 -1.41 -4.41
N SER A 293 -9.18 -2.70 -4.19
CA SER A 293 -9.54 -3.66 -5.24
C SER A 293 -10.46 -4.76 -4.69
N ALA A 294 -11.18 -5.41 -5.56
CA ALA A 294 -11.89 -6.65 -5.30
C ALA A 294 -11.25 -7.79 -6.12
N PRO A 295 -10.72 -8.85 -5.47
CA PRO A 295 -10.59 -9.03 -4.04
C PRO A 295 -9.58 -8.07 -3.40
N SER A 296 -9.68 -7.90 -2.07
CA SER A 296 -8.75 -7.08 -1.28
C SER A 296 -7.31 -7.59 -1.37
N LEU A 297 -6.34 -6.68 -1.27
CA LEU A 297 -4.94 -7.07 -1.08
C LEU A 297 -4.76 -7.84 0.24
N ARG A 298 -5.42 -7.40 1.32
CA ARG A 298 -5.29 -8.03 2.64
C ARG A 298 -6.26 -9.19 2.81
N TYR A 299 -5.80 -10.19 3.56
CA TYR A 299 -6.53 -11.39 3.92
C TYR A 299 -6.31 -11.68 5.40
N MET A 300 -7.37 -11.95 6.15
CA MET A 300 -7.31 -12.24 7.58
C MET A 300 -7.36 -13.75 7.81
N ALA A 301 -6.60 -14.22 8.81
CA ALA A 301 -6.61 -15.62 9.25
C ALA A 301 -6.23 -15.73 10.73
N HIS A 302 -6.67 -16.83 11.37
CA HIS A 302 -6.24 -17.25 12.70
C HIS A 302 -5.55 -18.63 12.58
N LEU A 303 -4.30 -18.71 13.05
CA LEU A 303 -3.43 -19.86 12.90
C LEU A 303 -3.13 -20.46 14.28
N VAL A 304 -3.59 -21.71 14.52
CA VAL A 304 -3.45 -22.39 15.81
C VAL A 304 -2.83 -23.77 15.62
N ALA A 305 -1.64 -23.97 16.20
CA ALA A 305 -0.93 -25.24 16.30
C ALA A 305 0.06 -25.19 17.48
N PRO A 306 0.73 -26.27 17.87
CA PRO A 306 1.80 -26.20 18.86
C PRO A 306 2.87 -25.14 18.48
N GLY A 307 3.07 -24.14 19.37
CA GLY A 307 3.94 -22.99 19.15
C GLY A 307 3.36 -21.85 18.31
N TRP A 308 2.12 -21.97 17.84
CA TRP A 308 1.40 -20.97 17.05
C TRP A 308 0.00 -20.72 17.61
N ASN A 309 -0.31 -19.49 17.90
CA ASN A 309 -1.67 -19.01 18.17
C ASN A 309 -1.72 -17.53 17.85
N VAL A 310 -1.98 -17.19 16.57
CA VAL A 310 -1.81 -15.85 16.02
C VAL A 310 -2.97 -15.53 15.08
N ILE A 311 -3.51 -14.31 15.22
CA ILE A 311 -4.62 -13.81 14.42
C ILE A 311 -4.33 -12.40 13.90
N GLY A 312 -4.80 -12.10 12.68
CA GLY A 312 -4.67 -10.79 12.06
C GLY A 312 -4.77 -10.87 10.55
N GLY A 313 -4.08 -9.95 9.85
CA GLY A 313 -4.08 -9.84 8.40
C GLY A 313 -2.69 -9.83 7.77
N GLY A 314 -2.65 -10.22 6.49
CA GLY A 314 -1.48 -10.20 5.63
C GLY A 314 -1.91 -10.29 4.17
N GLU A 315 -0.97 -10.46 3.26
CA GLU A 315 -1.29 -10.87 1.88
C GLU A 315 -1.68 -12.35 1.85
N PRO A 316 -2.71 -12.76 1.08
CA PRO A 316 -3.16 -14.16 1.05
C PRO A 316 -2.10 -15.13 0.53
N VAL A 317 -1.13 -14.63 -0.22
CA VAL A 317 -0.08 -15.37 -0.93
C VAL A 317 1.20 -15.59 -0.11
N ILE A 318 1.22 -15.10 1.13
CA ILE A 318 2.37 -15.17 2.06
C ILE A 318 1.95 -15.91 3.33
N PRO A 319 2.73 -16.90 3.82
CA PRO A 319 2.45 -17.57 5.09
C PRO A 319 2.64 -16.66 6.30
N GLY A 320 1.89 -16.92 7.37
CA GLY A 320 1.94 -16.17 8.63
C GLY A 320 0.99 -14.96 8.65
N ILE A 321 1.18 -14.09 9.64
CA ILE A 321 0.36 -12.90 9.90
C ILE A 321 1.28 -11.68 9.95
N SER A 322 1.07 -10.72 9.04
CA SER A 322 1.91 -9.51 8.95
C SER A 322 1.55 -8.46 10.01
N ILE A 323 0.25 -8.30 10.31
CA ILE A 323 -0.31 -7.35 11.29
C ILE A 323 -1.32 -8.10 12.14
N GLY A 324 -1.15 -8.11 13.44
CA GLY A 324 -2.07 -8.87 14.31
C GLY A 324 -1.60 -8.96 15.75
N HIS A 325 -2.01 -10.04 16.40
CA HIS A 325 -1.58 -10.36 17.76
C HIS A 325 -1.47 -11.88 17.98
N ASN A 326 -0.71 -12.24 18.98
CA ASN A 326 -0.70 -13.59 19.56
C ASN A 326 -1.23 -13.54 21.03
N ALA A 327 -0.94 -14.53 21.84
CA ALA A 327 -1.37 -14.56 23.25
C ALA A 327 -0.64 -13.52 24.15
N PHE A 328 0.48 -12.97 23.71
CA PHE A 328 1.40 -12.14 24.51
C PHE A 328 1.34 -10.67 24.11
N GLY A 329 1.36 -10.35 22.81
CA GLY A 329 1.41 -9.00 22.32
C GLY A 329 0.79 -8.84 20.92
N ALA A 330 0.56 -7.57 20.56
CA ALA A 330 0.10 -7.13 19.25
C ALA A 330 1.20 -6.34 18.56
N TRP A 331 1.21 -6.43 17.22
CA TRP A 331 2.12 -5.66 16.37
C TRP A 331 1.42 -5.10 15.14
N GLY A 332 1.98 -4.01 14.65
CA GLY A 332 1.52 -3.31 13.46
C GLY A 332 2.69 -2.66 12.74
N LEU A 333 2.42 -2.16 11.54
CA LEU A 333 3.43 -1.56 10.68
C LEU A 333 2.88 -0.37 9.88
N THR A 334 3.75 0.61 9.63
CA THR A 334 3.52 1.70 8.66
C THR A 334 4.80 1.92 7.87
N ILE A 335 4.71 2.47 6.66
CA ILE A 335 5.90 2.78 5.87
C ILE A 335 6.80 3.76 6.63
N PHE A 336 8.06 3.35 6.80
CA PHE A 336 9.19 4.20 7.17
C PHE A 336 10.00 4.42 5.89
N SER A 337 10.02 5.65 5.39
CA SER A 337 10.70 5.96 4.13
C SER A 337 12.16 5.56 4.18
N THR A 338 12.49 4.49 3.46
CA THR A 338 13.86 3.97 3.32
C THR A 338 14.22 4.05 1.85
N ASP A 339 15.28 4.78 1.55
CA ASP A 339 15.85 4.83 0.22
C ASP A 339 16.88 3.70 0.08
N ALA A 340 16.58 2.69 -0.73
CA ALA A 340 17.44 1.54 -0.97
C ALA A 340 17.57 1.21 -2.47
N GLU A 341 17.46 2.22 -3.32
CA GLU A 341 17.71 2.12 -4.76
C GLU A 341 18.58 3.29 -5.22
N ASP A 342 19.41 3.10 -6.22
CA ASP A 342 20.13 4.15 -6.94
C ASP A 342 20.20 3.83 -8.43
N LEU A 343 19.98 4.85 -9.29
CA LEU A 343 20.15 4.78 -10.73
C LEU A 343 21.61 5.09 -11.10
N CYS A 344 22.33 4.04 -11.43
CA CYS A 344 23.73 4.13 -11.82
C CYS A 344 23.87 4.37 -13.34
N VAL A 345 24.52 5.46 -13.74
CA VAL A 345 24.81 5.81 -15.13
C VAL A 345 26.22 5.40 -15.50
N TYR A 346 26.39 4.70 -16.63
CA TYR A 346 27.69 4.21 -17.12
C TYR A 346 28.04 4.77 -18.48
N GLU A 347 29.32 5.01 -18.66
CA GLU A 347 29.93 5.09 -19.98
C GLU A 347 30.14 3.67 -20.53
N THR A 348 29.70 3.41 -21.77
CA THR A 348 29.91 2.14 -22.46
C THR A 348 30.99 2.25 -23.54
N HIS A 349 31.66 1.14 -23.84
CA HIS A 349 32.72 1.12 -24.82
C HIS A 349 32.14 1.31 -26.24
N PRO A 350 32.68 2.23 -27.09
CA PRO A 350 32.13 2.51 -28.41
C PRO A 350 32.04 1.27 -29.32
N ASP A 351 33.08 0.40 -29.33
CA ASP A 351 33.15 -0.77 -30.17
C ASP A 351 32.58 -2.06 -29.50
N HIS A 352 32.35 -2.00 -28.19
CA HIS A 352 31.84 -3.11 -27.39
C HIS A 352 30.74 -2.61 -26.45
N PRO A 353 29.50 -2.37 -26.92
CA PRO A 353 28.44 -1.72 -26.15
C PRO A 353 28.09 -2.41 -24.82
N ASP A 354 28.37 -3.70 -24.68
CA ASP A 354 28.15 -4.47 -23.46
C ASP A 354 29.33 -4.43 -22.47
N TRP A 355 30.30 -3.51 -22.68
CA TRP A 355 31.36 -3.22 -21.74
C TRP A 355 31.14 -1.83 -21.16
N TYR A 356 31.28 -1.70 -19.84
CA TYR A 356 31.11 -0.44 -19.11
C TYR A 356 32.38 -0.06 -18.35
N GLN A 357 32.57 1.24 -18.11
CA GLN A 357 33.72 1.74 -17.37
C GLN A 357 33.49 1.62 -15.86
N TYR A 358 34.51 1.04 -15.18
CA TYR A 358 34.54 0.98 -13.71
C TYR A 358 35.97 1.16 -13.21
N ARG A 359 36.20 2.17 -12.35
CA ARG A 359 37.51 2.51 -11.80
C ARG A 359 38.62 2.60 -12.87
N GLY A 360 38.31 3.23 -14.00
CA GLY A 360 39.22 3.42 -15.13
C GLY A 360 39.46 2.19 -16.01
N ASN A 361 38.77 1.06 -15.74
CA ASN A 361 38.86 -0.17 -16.54
C ASN A 361 37.55 -0.46 -17.25
N TRP A 362 37.63 -1.17 -18.38
CA TRP A 362 36.45 -1.71 -19.06
C TRP A 362 36.11 -3.08 -18.51
N GLU A 363 34.88 -3.25 -18.04
CA GLU A 363 34.32 -4.52 -17.54
C GLU A 363 33.15 -4.98 -18.42
N PRO A 364 33.05 -6.28 -18.77
CA PRO A 364 31.90 -6.78 -19.51
C PRO A 364 30.65 -6.86 -18.61
N MET A 365 29.49 -6.53 -19.15
CA MET A 365 28.21 -6.88 -18.53
C MET A 365 28.03 -8.39 -18.46
N SER A 366 27.40 -8.88 -17.40
CA SER A 366 26.91 -10.26 -17.36
C SER A 366 25.64 -10.36 -18.19
N VAL A 367 25.58 -11.28 -19.13
CA VAL A 367 24.44 -11.50 -20.03
C VAL A 367 23.85 -12.88 -19.80
N LEU A 368 22.57 -12.94 -19.42
CA LEU A 368 21.79 -14.17 -19.28
C LEU A 368 20.77 -14.23 -20.41
N LEU A 369 20.80 -15.33 -21.19
CA LEU A 369 19.77 -15.61 -22.19
C LEU A 369 18.56 -16.28 -21.52
N ASP A 370 17.37 -15.78 -21.82
CA ASP A 370 16.11 -16.33 -21.33
C ASP A 370 15.06 -16.37 -22.47
N THR A 371 13.97 -17.11 -22.26
CA THR A 371 12.93 -17.29 -23.27
C THR A 371 11.56 -16.99 -22.70
N ILE A 372 10.88 -15.99 -23.26
CA ILE A 372 9.52 -15.60 -22.89
C ILE A 372 8.52 -16.22 -23.86
N ARG A 373 7.58 -16.99 -23.34
CA ARG A 373 6.45 -17.50 -24.11
C ARG A 373 5.39 -16.41 -24.28
N VAL A 374 4.86 -16.26 -25.49
CA VAL A 374 3.91 -15.22 -25.85
C VAL A 374 2.67 -15.84 -26.48
N LYS A 375 1.48 -15.52 -25.98
CA LYS A 375 0.20 -16.02 -26.53
C LYS A 375 0.09 -15.66 -28.02
N GLY A 376 -0.12 -16.69 -28.85
CA GLY A 376 -0.35 -16.52 -30.29
C GLY A 376 0.90 -16.21 -31.11
N GLN A 377 2.09 -16.28 -30.53
CA GLN A 377 3.38 -16.05 -31.20
C GLN A 377 4.42 -17.10 -30.81
N PRO A 378 5.49 -17.27 -31.61
CA PRO A 378 6.65 -18.03 -31.20
C PRO A 378 7.29 -17.44 -29.93
N PRO A 379 7.95 -18.27 -29.09
CA PRO A 379 8.71 -17.77 -27.94
C PRO A 379 9.78 -16.77 -28.37
N VAL A 380 9.99 -15.74 -27.55
CA VAL A 380 10.98 -14.68 -27.79
C VAL A 380 12.20 -14.93 -26.90
N VAL A 381 13.38 -15.02 -27.52
CA VAL A 381 14.65 -15.06 -26.78
C VAL A 381 15.02 -13.62 -26.41
N VAL A 382 15.37 -13.41 -25.15
CA VAL A 382 15.73 -12.12 -24.57
C VAL A 382 17.07 -12.17 -23.88
N GLU A 383 17.79 -11.04 -23.86
CA GLU A 383 19.03 -10.85 -23.11
C GLU A 383 18.72 -10.07 -21.82
N LEU A 384 19.09 -10.64 -20.68
CA LEU A 384 19.03 -9.99 -19.39
C LEU A 384 20.46 -9.56 -19.04
N LYS A 385 20.71 -8.26 -19.02
CA LYS A 385 22.04 -7.67 -18.82
C LYS A 385 22.20 -7.11 -17.42
N TYR A 386 23.38 -7.31 -16.85
CA TYR A 386 23.69 -6.85 -15.50
C TYR A 386 25.07 -6.22 -15.46
N THR A 387 25.17 -5.08 -14.78
CA THR A 387 26.43 -4.55 -14.28
C THR A 387 26.70 -5.10 -12.87
N ARG A 388 27.80 -4.76 -12.26
CA ARG A 388 28.11 -5.07 -10.85
C ARG A 388 27.11 -4.48 -9.86
N HIS A 389 26.41 -3.37 -10.24
CA HIS A 389 25.44 -2.71 -9.39
C HIS A 389 24.02 -3.25 -9.55
N GLY A 390 23.74 -4.00 -10.63
CA GLY A 390 22.45 -4.62 -10.82
C GLY A 390 21.95 -4.66 -12.26
N PRO A 391 20.63 -4.85 -12.45
CA PRO A 391 20.00 -4.99 -13.76
C PRO A 391 20.12 -3.72 -14.61
N VAL A 392 20.53 -3.91 -15.88
CA VAL A 392 20.59 -2.83 -16.88
C VAL A 392 19.17 -2.59 -17.42
N VAL A 393 18.64 -1.39 -17.16
CA VAL A 393 17.28 -1.00 -17.55
C VAL A 393 17.24 -0.19 -18.85
N PHE A 394 18.37 0.41 -19.21
CA PHE A 394 18.52 1.25 -20.41
C PHE A 394 19.92 1.10 -21.00
N GLN A 395 20.02 1.05 -22.33
CA GLN A 395 21.30 1.07 -23.07
C GLN A 395 21.08 1.79 -24.39
N ASP A 396 21.97 2.74 -24.70
CA ASP A 396 22.00 3.48 -25.95
C ASP A 396 23.44 3.60 -26.48
N SER A 397 23.73 2.81 -27.52
CA SER A 397 25.06 2.79 -28.16
C SER A 397 25.39 4.09 -28.90
N SER A 398 24.40 4.86 -29.33
CA SER A 398 24.65 6.14 -30.01
C SER A 398 25.16 7.21 -29.04
N MET A 399 24.82 7.09 -27.78
CA MET A 399 25.30 7.96 -26.71
C MET A 399 26.48 7.36 -25.95
N ASN A 400 26.81 6.09 -26.18
CA ASN A 400 27.74 5.31 -25.34
C ASN A 400 27.33 5.35 -23.86
N ARG A 401 26.05 5.07 -23.58
CA ARG A 401 25.50 5.12 -22.23
C ARG A 401 24.66 3.86 -21.90
N ALA A 402 24.77 3.43 -20.66
CA ALA A 402 23.85 2.47 -20.07
C ALA A 402 23.43 2.93 -18.67
N CYS A 403 22.24 2.50 -18.21
CA CYS A 403 21.78 2.73 -16.87
C CYS A 403 21.41 1.39 -16.22
N ALA A 404 21.85 1.20 -14.98
CA ALA A 404 21.46 0.05 -14.17
C ALA A 404 20.89 0.51 -12.83
N VAL A 405 19.97 -0.27 -12.26
CA VAL A 405 19.37 0.01 -10.96
C VAL A 405 20.06 -0.85 -9.89
N ARG A 406 20.67 -0.19 -8.91
CA ARG A 406 21.16 -0.85 -7.69
C ARG A 406 20.00 -0.98 -6.72
N CYS A 407 19.63 -2.22 -6.35
CA CYS A 407 18.44 -2.51 -5.56
C CYS A 407 18.80 -3.25 -4.27
N GLY A 408 18.60 -2.63 -3.11
CA GLY A 408 18.73 -3.31 -1.81
C GLY A 408 17.72 -4.44 -1.61
N TRP A 409 16.57 -4.38 -2.26
CA TRP A 409 15.55 -5.43 -2.17
C TRP A 409 15.88 -6.69 -3.01
N LEU A 410 16.91 -6.65 -3.84
CA LEU A 410 17.48 -7.85 -4.48
C LEU A 410 18.47 -8.60 -3.58
N GLU A 411 18.88 -8.03 -2.46
CA GLU A 411 19.72 -8.70 -1.47
C GLU A 411 18.97 -9.86 -0.79
N PRO A 412 19.69 -10.86 -0.22
CA PRO A 412 19.07 -11.89 0.62
C PRO A 412 18.21 -11.30 1.75
N GLY A 413 17.07 -11.91 2.02
CA GLY A 413 16.10 -11.37 3.01
C GLY A 413 15.19 -10.27 2.48
N GLY A 414 15.21 -9.98 1.18
CA GLY A 414 14.42 -8.93 0.54
C GLY A 414 12.98 -9.33 0.15
N ALA A 415 12.48 -10.52 0.48
CA ALA A 415 11.07 -10.85 0.24
C ALA A 415 10.16 -10.14 1.25
N PRO A 416 9.14 -9.39 0.77
CA PRO A 416 8.32 -8.55 1.63
C PRO A 416 7.55 -9.33 2.70
N TYR A 417 7.50 -8.80 3.92
CA TYR A 417 6.70 -9.24 5.08
C TYR A 417 7.01 -10.63 5.66
N LEU A 418 7.82 -11.48 5.04
CA LEU A 418 8.07 -12.86 5.52
C LEU A 418 8.76 -12.91 6.90
N ALA A 419 9.48 -11.86 7.29
CA ALA A 419 10.05 -11.76 8.64
C ALA A 419 8.97 -11.77 9.75
N SER A 420 7.70 -11.50 9.40
CA SER A 420 6.57 -11.61 10.32
C SER A 420 6.43 -13.02 10.91
N LEU A 421 6.91 -14.07 10.25
CA LEU A 421 6.92 -15.43 10.79
C LEU A 421 7.66 -15.52 12.15
N ARG A 422 8.74 -14.74 12.33
CA ARG A 422 9.44 -14.65 13.64
C ARG A 422 8.64 -13.81 14.64
N MET A 423 8.01 -12.71 14.19
CA MET A 423 7.19 -11.83 15.03
C MET A 423 5.96 -12.56 15.57
N ASN A 424 5.37 -13.48 14.78
CA ASN A 424 4.20 -14.27 15.17
C ASN A 424 4.41 -15.11 16.43
N GLN A 425 5.66 -15.45 16.75
CA GLN A 425 6.03 -16.25 17.92
C GLN A 425 6.66 -15.44 19.07
N ALA A 426 6.86 -14.13 18.89
CA ALA A 426 7.42 -13.27 19.93
C ALA A 426 6.49 -13.20 21.17
N SER A 427 7.06 -13.34 22.37
CA SER A 427 6.33 -13.31 23.63
C SER A 427 6.54 -12.02 24.43
N ASN A 428 7.48 -11.18 24.02
CA ASN A 428 7.86 -9.92 24.67
C ASN A 428 8.54 -8.98 23.68
N TRP A 429 8.81 -7.74 24.12
CA TRP A 429 9.46 -6.72 23.32
C TRP A 429 10.84 -7.14 22.77
N ASP A 430 11.67 -7.77 23.60
CA ASP A 430 13.03 -8.11 23.20
C ASP A 430 13.04 -9.15 22.07
N GLU A 431 12.18 -10.16 22.17
CA GLU A 431 12.00 -11.16 21.11
C GLU A 431 11.40 -10.56 19.83
N PHE A 432 10.41 -9.65 19.98
CA PHE A 432 9.84 -8.93 18.85
C PHE A 432 10.90 -8.06 18.16
N ARG A 433 11.65 -7.28 18.92
CA ARG A 433 12.73 -6.44 18.39
C ARG A 433 13.83 -7.28 17.73
N LEU A 434 14.16 -8.44 18.29
CA LEU A 434 15.10 -9.39 17.67
C LEU A 434 14.53 -9.94 16.34
N ALA A 435 13.24 -10.21 16.26
CA ALA A 435 12.58 -10.60 15.00
C ALA A 435 12.62 -9.49 13.94
N CYS A 436 12.53 -8.23 14.37
CA CYS A 436 12.61 -7.07 13.47
C CYS A 436 13.93 -6.98 12.68
N GLN A 437 15.04 -7.51 13.20
CA GLN A 437 16.34 -7.47 12.50
C GLN A 437 16.30 -8.20 11.12
N TYR A 438 15.36 -9.11 10.94
CA TYR A 438 15.18 -9.88 9.70
C TYR A 438 14.19 -9.21 8.72
N SER A 439 13.58 -8.07 9.07
CA SER A 439 12.64 -7.34 8.23
C SER A 439 13.38 -6.33 7.36
N HIS A 440 13.79 -6.75 6.17
CA HIS A 440 14.51 -5.91 5.23
C HIS A 440 13.58 -5.13 4.32
N ILE A 441 12.46 -5.71 3.87
CA ILE A 441 11.52 -5.12 2.94
C ILE A 441 10.07 -5.38 3.41
N PRO A 442 9.22 -4.34 3.34
CA PRO A 442 9.53 -2.94 3.10
C PRO A 442 10.20 -2.25 4.30
N GLY A 443 10.67 -1.00 4.13
CA GLY A 443 11.04 -0.16 5.27
C GLY A 443 9.78 0.20 6.06
N GLU A 444 9.75 -0.12 7.35
CA GLU A 444 8.55 -0.01 8.18
C GLU A 444 8.83 0.58 9.56
N ASN A 445 7.83 1.27 10.11
CA ASN A 445 7.69 1.56 11.53
C ASN A 445 6.98 0.39 12.19
N MET A 446 7.72 -0.52 12.79
CA MET A 446 7.16 -1.63 13.55
C MET A 446 6.77 -1.17 14.95
N ILE A 447 5.54 -1.43 15.37
CA ILE A 447 5.06 -1.13 16.72
C ILE A 447 4.68 -2.41 17.45
N TRP A 448 4.83 -2.40 18.78
CA TRP A 448 4.52 -3.48 19.70
C TRP A 448 3.77 -2.98 20.94
N ALA A 449 2.77 -3.73 21.37
CA ALA A 449 2.10 -3.54 22.65
C ALA A 449 1.81 -4.89 23.29
N ASP A 450 2.11 -5.08 24.58
CA ASP A 450 1.97 -6.37 25.26
C ASP A 450 1.12 -6.32 26.55
N ARG A 451 0.75 -7.51 27.02
CA ARG A 451 -0.02 -7.67 28.26
C ARG A 451 0.77 -7.32 29.52
N GLN A 452 2.09 -7.22 29.43
CA GLN A 452 2.96 -6.82 30.56
C GLN A 452 2.98 -5.30 30.76
N GLY A 453 2.39 -4.56 29.82
CA GLY A 453 2.28 -3.11 29.88
C GLY A 453 3.28 -2.36 29.02
N ASN A 454 4.15 -3.07 28.28
CA ASN A 454 5.14 -2.43 27.42
C ASN A 454 4.52 -1.97 26.10
N ILE A 455 5.02 -0.82 25.62
CA ILE A 455 4.79 -0.31 24.28
C ILE A 455 6.12 0.04 23.64
N GLY A 456 6.34 -0.36 22.38
CA GLY A 456 7.62 -0.15 21.70
C GLY A 456 7.49 0.14 20.21
N TRP A 457 8.48 0.84 19.69
CA TRP A 457 8.63 1.14 18.25
C TRP A 457 10.04 0.82 17.79
N GLN A 458 10.17 0.22 16.59
CA GLN A 458 11.43 -0.07 15.92
C GLN A 458 11.28 0.24 14.41
N ALA A 459 12.12 1.12 13.89
CA ALA A 459 12.23 1.29 12.44
C ALA A 459 12.99 0.11 11.82
N VAL A 460 12.45 -0.48 10.75
CA VAL A 460 13.06 -1.61 10.03
C VAL A 460 13.27 -1.28 8.56
N GLY A 461 13.96 -2.15 7.84
CA GLY A 461 14.23 -2.05 6.40
C GLY A 461 15.71 -2.09 6.10
N ILE A 462 16.06 -2.50 4.87
CA ILE A 462 17.43 -2.45 4.38
C ILE A 462 17.80 -1.01 4.06
N THR A 463 18.93 -0.54 4.59
CA THR A 463 19.33 0.87 4.50
C THR A 463 20.79 0.96 4.08
N PRO A 464 21.08 1.34 2.82
CA PRO A 464 22.44 1.58 2.37
C PRO A 464 23.10 2.75 3.10
N ILE A 465 24.39 2.64 3.38
CA ILE A 465 25.20 3.74 3.91
C ILE A 465 25.86 4.45 2.72
N ARG A 466 25.38 5.66 2.42
CA ARG A 466 25.91 6.54 1.38
C ARG A 466 26.74 7.68 2.01
N ARG A 467 28.07 7.66 1.85
CA ARG A 467 28.93 8.69 2.50
C ARG A 467 29.13 9.95 1.69
N HIS A 468 28.94 9.87 0.37
CA HIS A 468 29.39 10.93 -0.54
C HIS A 468 28.28 11.43 -1.47
N PHE A 469 27.04 10.97 -1.28
CA PHE A 469 25.88 11.37 -2.08
C PHE A 469 24.58 11.10 -1.32
N SER A 470 23.53 11.78 -1.72
CA SER A 470 22.23 11.70 -1.02
C SER A 470 21.36 10.50 -1.41
N GLY A 471 21.55 9.90 -2.61
CA GLY A 471 20.64 8.93 -3.20
C GLY A 471 19.39 9.57 -3.84
N LEU A 472 19.32 10.90 -3.90
CA LEU A 472 18.14 11.62 -4.42
C LEU A 472 18.23 11.97 -5.92
N VAL A 473 19.38 11.80 -6.54
CA VAL A 473 19.61 12.03 -7.96
C VAL A 473 20.51 10.95 -8.53
N PRO A 474 20.35 10.58 -9.83
CA PRO A 474 21.17 9.55 -10.46
C PRO A 474 22.67 9.84 -10.37
N VAL A 475 23.47 8.80 -10.20
CA VAL A 475 24.93 8.90 -10.00
C VAL A 475 25.71 8.08 -11.02
N PRO A 476 26.99 8.40 -11.32
CA PRO A 476 27.87 7.51 -12.09
C PRO A 476 28.07 6.15 -11.43
N GLY A 477 28.01 5.09 -12.24
CA GLY A 477 28.32 3.73 -11.81
C GLY A 477 29.82 3.37 -11.91
N ASP A 478 30.70 4.37 -11.94
CA ASP A 478 32.13 4.23 -12.22
C ASP A 478 33.01 3.90 -10.99
N GLY A 479 32.39 3.69 -9.82
CA GLY A 479 33.05 3.35 -8.57
C GLY A 479 33.35 4.50 -7.63
N ARG A 480 32.89 5.74 -7.96
CA ARG A 480 32.97 6.90 -7.06
C ARG A 480 31.82 6.96 -6.05
N PHE A 481 30.66 6.37 -6.38
CA PHE A 481 29.41 6.45 -5.63
C PHE A 481 28.96 5.05 -5.15
N GLU A 482 29.74 4.50 -4.23
CA GLU A 482 29.49 3.14 -3.70
C GLU A 482 28.72 3.19 -2.39
N TRP A 483 27.95 2.13 -2.12
CA TRP A 483 27.41 1.87 -0.79
C TRP A 483 28.49 1.26 0.10
N ASP A 484 28.67 1.82 1.30
CA ASP A 484 29.59 1.30 2.32
C ASP A 484 28.93 0.23 3.21
N GLY A 485 28.13 -0.65 2.61
CA GLY A 485 27.34 -1.64 3.30
C GLY A 485 25.95 -1.14 3.72
N PHE A 486 25.36 -1.81 4.70
CA PHE A 486 24.03 -1.51 5.21
C PHE A 486 24.06 -1.23 6.71
N LEU A 487 23.24 -0.27 7.15
CA LEU A 487 23.04 -0.01 8.57
C LEU A 487 22.28 -1.20 9.20
N PRO A 488 22.80 -1.84 10.26
CA PRO A 488 22.09 -2.91 10.95
C PRO A 488 20.71 -2.42 11.44
N VAL A 489 19.67 -3.21 11.27
CA VAL A 489 18.30 -2.85 11.71
C VAL A 489 18.26 -2.51 13.20
N MET A 490 19.04 -3.19 14.03
CA MET A 490 19.12 -2.94 15.48
C MET A 490 19.73 -1.58 15.85
N GLU A 491 20.47 -0.95 14.93
CA GLU A 491 21.01 0.40 15.08
C GLU A 491 20.02 1.49 14.61
N ARG A 492 18.94 1.11 13.92
CA ARG A 492 17.93 2.04 13.45
C ARG A 492 17.14 2.67 14.61
N PRO A 493 16.44 3.80 14.38
CA PRO A 493 15.71 4.47 15.44
C PRO A 493 14.68 3.55 16.10
N HIS A 494 14.59 3.62 17.42
CA HIS A 494 13.66 2.82 18.22
C HIS A 494 13.36 3.49 19.56
N VAL A 495 12.27 3.10 20.20
CA VAL A 495 11.92 3.49 21.57
C VAL A 495 11.14 2.39 22.27
N LEU A 496 11.38 2.23 23.56
CA LEU A 496 10.61 1.38 24.48
C LEU A 496 10.03 2.27 25.59
N ASN A 497 8.74 2.13 25.85
CA ASN A 497 8.02 2.82 26.91
C ASN A 497 8.29 4.34 26.92
N PRO A 498 7.93 5.07 25.82
CA PRO A 498 8.13 6.51 25.77
C PRO A 498 7.42 7.20 26.93
N LYS A 499 8.05 8.25 27.47
CA LYS A 499 7.56 8.96 28.66
C LYS A 499 6.23 9.69 28.41
N GLU A 500 5.91 9.98 27.18
CA GLU A 500 4.63 10.52 26.74
C GLU A 500 3.47 9.54 26.94
N GLY A 501 3.77 8.24 27.11
CA GLY A 501 2.80 7.17 27.27
C GLY A 501 2.14 6.72 25.95
N TYR A 502 2.59 7.23 24.80
CA TYR A 502 2.17 6.80 23.48
C TYR A 502 3.27 7.00 22.44
N PHE A 503 3.14 6.31 21.30
CA PHE A 503 3.93 6.56 20.10
C PHE A 503 3.03 6.43 18.87
N ALA A 504 3.18 7.32 17.89
CA ALA A 504 2.35 7.34 16.69
C ALA A 504 3.20 7.56 15.44
N THR A 505 2.80 6.96 14.32
CA THR A 505 3.38 7.22 13.01
C THR A 505 2.30 7.25 11.94
N ALA A 506 2.43 8.18 11.01
CA ALA A 506 1.59 8.29 9.82
C ALA A 506 2.43 8.62 8.57
N ASN A 507 3.63 8.04 8.50
CA ASN A 507 4.64 8.12 7.44
C ASN A 507 5.46 9.41 7.42
N GLU A 508 5.29 10.31 8.39
CA GLU A 508 6.18 11.44 8.63
C GLU A 508 7.52 10.97 9.23
N ASN A 509 8.52 11.84 9.18
CA ASN A 509 9.81 11.55 9.83
C ASN A 509 9.69 11.62 11.36
N VAL A 510 9.69 10.48 12.00
CA VAL A 510 9.66 10.32 13.48
C VAL A 510 11.05 10.03 14.07
N THR A 511 12.13 10.18 13.26
CA THR A 511 13.50 9.96 13.71
C THR A 511 13.88 11.03 14.74
N PRO A 512 14.48 10.66 15.88
CA PRO A 512 14.96 11.63 16.87
C PRO A 512 15.97 12.62 16.26
N VAL A 513 15.87 13.90 16.62
CA VAL A 513 16.71 15.00 16.07
C VAL A 513 18.22 14.73 16.21
N ASN A 514 18.60 14.05 17.28
CA ASN A 514 20.02 13.72 17.58
C ASN A 514 20.36 12.27 17.24
N TYR A 515 19.66 11.67 16.27
CA TYR A 515 19.94 10.30 15.85
C TYR A 515 21.35 10.18 15.27
N ARG A 516 22.04 9.09 15.59
CA ARG A 516 23.49 8.91 15.36
C ARG A 516 23.88 8.76 13.89
N TYR A 517 22.99 8.25 13.03
CA TYR A 517 23.25 7.94 11.61
C TYR A 517 22.26 8.65 10.67
N PRO A 518 22.22 10.00 10.69
CA PRO A 518 21.23 10.73 9.90
C PRO A 518 21.38 10.50 8.39
N GLU A 519 22.60 10.20 7.91
CA GLU A 519 22.90 9.90 6.50
C GLU A 519 22.28 8.59 5.99
N ALA A 520 21.89 7.70 6.90
CA ALA A 520 21.20 6.46 6.58
C ALA A 520 19.67 6.59 6.66
N ILE A 521 19.15 7.78 6.99
CA ILE A 521 17.72 8.07 7.03
C ILE A 521 17.40 8.92 5.81
N GLY A 522 16.48 8.60 4.97
CA GLY A 522 16.11 9.37 3.78
C GLY A 522 15.67 10.82 4.09
N PHE A 523 15.49 11.61 3.06
CA PHE A 523 15.13 13.03 3.12
C PHE A 523 13.67 13.31 2.76
N GLU A 524 12.98 12.33 2.22
CA GLU A 524 11.64 12.46 1.67
C GLU A 524 10.61 11.67 2.50
N TRP A 525 9.61 12.39 3.00
CA TRP A 525 8.59 11.87 3.92
C TRP A 525 7.20 12.37 3.56
N SER A 526 6.17 11.71 4.05
CA SER A 526 4.81 12.22 3.98
C SER A 526 4.63 13.48 4.83
N ASP A 527 3.62 14.29 4.52
CA ASP A 527 3.20 15.42 5.33
C ASP A 527 2.95 15.01 6.79
N PRO A 528 3.24 15.86 7.78
CA PRO A 528 3.09 15.52 9.20
C PRO A 528 1.63 15.55 9.69
N TYR A 529 0.68 16.09 8.93
CA TYR A 529 -0.67 16.43 9.40
C TYR A 529 -1.46 15.27 9.99
N ARG A 530 -1.33 14.06 9.46
CA ARG A 530 -2.00 12.88 10.01
C ARG A 530 -1.38 12.48 11.37
N GLY A 531 -0.06 12.41 11.45
CA GLY A 531 0.67 12.13 12.69
C GLY A 531 0.46 13.19 13.77
N ASP A 532 0.48 14.49 13.39
CA ASP A 532 0.18 15.61 14.28
C ASP A 532 -1.24 15.51 14.84
N ARG A 533 -2.23 15.13 14.01
CA ARG A 533 -3.61 14.95 14.48
C ARG A 533 -3.75 13.76 15.42
N VAL A 534 -3.07 12.66 15.17
CA VAL A 534 -3.05 11.50 16.10
C VAL A 534 -2.41 11.92 17.42
N SER A 535 -1.28 12.60 17.38
CA SER A 535 -0.57 13.09 18.57
C SER A 535 -1.39 14.13 19.35
N GLU A 536 -2.05 15.09 18.69
CA GLU A 536 -2.98 16.05 19.33
C GLU A 536 -4.09 15.33 20.10
N PHE A 537 -4.66 14.28 19.52
CA PHE A 537 -5.73 13.52 20.18
C PHE A 537 -5.23 12.73 21.39
N LEU A 538 -4.11 12.02 21.25
CA LEU A 538 -3.55 11.16 22.31
C LEU A 538 -2.96 11.97 23.48
N ALA A 539 -2.42 13.16 23.21
CA ALA A 539 -1.89 14.09 24.21
C ALA A 539 -2.96 14.84 25.02
N SER A 540 -4.26 14.57 24.81
CA SER A 540 -5.36 15.31 25.44
C SER A 540 -5.47 15.17 26.96
N GLY A 541 -4.63 14.32 27.61
CA GLY A 541 -4.61 14.10 29.06
C GLY A 541 -5.74 13.25 29.61
N ARG A 542 -6.68 12.80 28.77
CA ARG A 542 -7.77 11.90 29.13
C ARG A 542 -7.42 10.43 28.93
N LYS A 543 -8.11 9.54 29.65
CA LYS A 543 -8.02 8.10 29.35
C LYS A 543 -8.89 7.75 28.14
N HIS A 544 -8.32 6.99 27.22
CA HIS A 544 -8.96 6.61 25.97
C HIS A 544 -9.65 5.23 26.06
N SER A 545 -10.82 5.12 25.47
CA SER A 545 -11.54 3.85 25.24
C SER A 545 -11.18 3.25 23.88
N LEU A 546 -11.61 2.00 23.62
CA LEU A 546 -11.51 1.40 22.28
C LEU A 546 -12.34 2.17 21.24
N LEU A 547 -13.49 2.74 21.63
CA LEU A 547 -14.31 3.59 20.75
C LEU A 547 -13.62 4.91 20.40
N ASP A 548 -12.80 5.46 21.31
CA ASP A 548 -11.94 6.59 20.99
C ASP A 548 -10.90 6.24 19.94
N MET A 549 -10.35 5.01 19.96
CA MET A 549 -9.43 4.55 18.92
C MET A 549 -10.14 4.38 17.57
N VAL A 550 -11.38 3.86 17.56
CA VAL A 550 -12.22 3.82 16.34
C VAL A 550 -12.44 5.22 15.81
N ALA A 551 -12.84 6.17 16.68
CA ALA A 551 -13.11 7.56 16.29
C ALA A 551 -11.86 8.25 15.73
N LEU A 552 -10.68 7.93 16.25
CA LEU A 552 -9.40 8.45 15.76
C LEU A 552 -8.99 7.84 14.42
N GLN A 553 -9.12 6.50 14.25
CA GLN A 553 -8.84 5.84 12.96
C GLN A 553 -9.77 6.29 11.83
N THR A 554 -10.96 6.75 12.18
CA THR A 554 -11.97 7.20 11.22
C THR A 554 -12.16 8.74 11.24
N ASP A 555 -11.17 9.48 11.77
CA ASP A 555 -11.24 10.93 11.90
C ASP A 555 -11.05 11.65 10.56
N TYR A 556 -11.98 12.56 10.26
CA TYR A 556 -12.00 13.40 9.07
C TYR A 556 -11.55 14.85 9.34
N LEU A 557 -11.00 15.17 10.52
CA LEU A 557 -10.48 16.50 10.81
C LEU A 557 -9.23 16.77 9.95
N SER A 558 -9.22 17.88 9.21
CA SER A 558 -8.11 18.35 8.41
C SER A 558 -7.37 19.48 9.11
N LEU A 559 -6.11 19.24 9.49
CA LEU A 559 -5.24 20.30 10.04
C LEU A 559 -4.88 21.37 9.00
N PRO A 560 -4.61 21.04 7.72
CA PRO A 560 -4.48 22.06 6.67
C PRO A 560 -5.71 22.93 6.53
N ALA A 561 -6.92 22.37 6.58
CA ALA A 561 -8.16 23.16 6.54
C ALA A 561 -8.21 24.16 7.69
N ARG A 562 -7.85 23.73 8.91
CA ARG A 562 -7.82 24.59 10.10
C ARG A 562 -6.84 25.76 9.91
N GLN A 563 -5.70 25.55 9.27
CA GLN A 563 -4.69 26.58 9.03
C GLN A 563 -5.05 27.53 7.87
N LEU A 564 -5.63 26.99 6.78
CA LEU A 564 -5.94 27.78 5.59
C LEU A 564 -7.23 28.59 5.71
N THR A 565 -8.29 28.06 6.33
CA THR A 565 -9.57 28.77 6.45
C THR A 565 -9.46 30.03 7.33
N ILE A 566 -8.53 30.04 8.29
CA ILE A 566 -8.24 31.24 9.11
C ILE A 566 -7.78 32.41 8.23
N LEU A 567 -7.06 32.15 7.14
CA LEU A 567 -6.57 33.19 6.23
C LEU A 567 -7.70 33.91 5.48
N LEU A 568 -8.88 33.31 5.39
CA LEU A 568 -10.06 33.91 4.74
C LEU A 568 -10.85 34.88 5.62
N ARG A 569 -10.62 34.92 6.95
CA ARG A 569 -11.48 35.62 7.91
C ARG A 569 -11.74 37.11 7.64
N ASN A 570 -10.74 37.77 7.04
CA ASN A 570 -10.83 39.22 6.75
C ASN A 570 -10.87 39.50 5.24
N LEU A 571 -11.13 38.47 4.42
CA LEU A 571 -11.23 38.61 2.99
C LEU A 571 -12.69 38.67 2.57
N HIS A 572 -12.97 39.47 1.53
CA HIS A 572 -14.29 39.65 0.97
C HIS A 572 -14.30 39.53 -0.55
N SER A 573 -15.35 38.98 -1.11
CA SER A 573 -15.54 38.87 -2.55
C SER A 573 -16.73 39.65 -3.04
N ALA A 574 -16.58 40.31 -4.20
CA ALA A 574 -17.73 40.94 -4.87
C ALA A 574 -18.68 39.91 -5.52
N ASP A 575 -18.23 38.67 -5.74
CA ASP A 575 -19.06 37.56 -6.22
C ASP A 575 -19.87 36.96 -5.05
N PRO A 576 -21.24 37.00 -5.12
CA PRO A 576 -22.08 36.54 -4.02
C PRO A 576 -21.89 35.07 -3.62
N LEU A 577 -21.59 34.17 -4.57
CA LEU A 577 -21.37 32.75 -4.25
C LEU A 577 -20.01 32.53 -3.57
N THR A 578 -18.98 33.22 -4.02
CA THR A 578 -17.66 33.21 -3.38
C THR A 578 -17.74 33.81 -1.96
N GLU A 579 -18.50 34.88 -1.75
CA GLU A 579 -18.69 35.47 -0.41
C GLU A 579 -19.43 34.50 0.53
N GLN A 580 -20.46 33.80 0.04
CA GLN A 580 -21.14 32.75 0.83
C GLN A 580 -20.16 31.58 1.15
N ALA A 581 -19.28 31.20 0.22
CA ALA A 581 -18.27 30.16 0.46
C ALA A 581 -17.26 30.58 1.55
N ILE A 582 -16.79 31.83 1.55
CA ILE A 582 -15.96 32.40 2.64
C ILE A 582 -16.69 32.26 3.99
N GLY A 583 -17.96 32.67 4.05
CA GLY A 583 -18.79 32.58 5.27
C GLY A 583 -18.94 31.14 5.78
N LEU A 584 -19.12 30.17 4.87
CA LEU A 584 -19.19 28.74 5.23
C LEU A 584 -17.86 28.21 5.75
N LEU A 585 -16.75 28.51 5.07
CA LEU A 585 -15.41 28.01 5.42
C LEU A 585 -14.88 28.60 6.73
N THR A 586 -15.15 29.87 7.01
CA THR A 586 -14.66 30.55 8.22
C THR A 586 -15.41 30.14 9.51
N ASN A 587 -16.61 29.57 9.38
CA ASN A 587 -17.44 29.07 10.48
C ASN A 587 -17.50 27.53 10.55
N TRP A 588 -16.68 26.84 9.80
CA TRP A 588 -16.66 25.39 9.69
C TRP A 588 -15.71 24.75 10.70
N ASP A 589 -16.03 23.54 11.17
CA ASP A 589 -15.24 22.74 12.12
C ASP A 589 -14.03 22.03 11.50
N CYS A 590 -13.78 22.24 10.20
CA CYS A 590 -12.69 21.63 9.43
C CYS A 590 -12.74 20.09 9.32
N ARG A 591 -13.93 19.51 9.52
CA ARG A 591 -14.15 18.07 9.33
C ARG A 591 -14.67 17.78 7.93
N LEU A 592 -13.90 17.01 7.15
CA LEU A 592 -14.26 16.61 5.77
C LEU A 592 -15.36 15.52 5.78
N ASP A 593 -16.48 15.82 6.48
CA ASP A 593 -17.63 14.91 6.54
C ASP A 593 -18.38 14.87 5.20
N LYS A 594 -18.85 13.66 4.84
CA LYS A 594 -19.56 13.42 3.57
C LYS A 594 -20.86 14.24 3.40
N HIS A 595 -21.48 14.69 4.48
CA HIS A 595 -22.72 15.50 4.43
C HIS A 595 -22.46 17.00 4.48
N SER A 596 -21.21 17.44 4.59
CA SER A 596 -20.84 18.86 4.71
C SER A 596 -20.64 19.52 3.35
N ALA A 597 -21.34 20.60 3.08
CA ALA A 597 -21.09 21.46 1.92
C ALA A 597 -19.77 22.24 2.06
N ALA A 598 -19.43 22.71 3.27
CA ALA A 598 -18.15 23.37 3.54
C ALA A 598 -16.96 22.44 3.24
N ALA A 599 -17.06 21.14 3.56
CA ALA A 599 -16.07 20.14 3.20
C ALA A 599 -15.92 20.02 1.67
N GLY A 600 -17.03 20.03 0.93
CA GLY A 600 -17.01 20.03 -0.53
C GLY A 600 -16.32 21.26 -1.11
N ILE A 601 -16.64 22.44 -0.59
CA ILE A 601 -16.02 23.71 -1.02
C ILE A 601 -14.52 23.71 -0.68
N TYR A 602 -14.14 23.33 0.54
CA TYR A 602 -12.75 23.27 0.96
C TYR A 602 -11.92 22.33 0.07
N ASN A 603 -12.40 21.12 -0.19
CA ASN A 603 -11.65 20.16 -1.00
C ASN A 603 -11.45 20.64 -2.46
N ALA A 604 -12.45 21.30 -3.05
CA ALA A 604 -12.31 21.93 -4.36
C ALA A 604 -11.31 23.09 -4.31
N TRP A 605 -11.35 23.92 -3.26
CA TRP A 605 -10.42 25.03 -3.06
C TRP A 605 -8.99 24.54 -2.83
N GLU A 606 -8.78 23.53 -1.99
CA GLU A 606 -7.45 22.91 -1.75
C GLU A 606 -6.81 22.42 -3.05
N ARG A 607 -7.58 21.74 -3.89
CA ARG A 607 -7.12 21.29 -5.22
C ARG A 607 -6.74 22.47 -6.12
N GLN A 608 -7.55 23.52 -6.12
CA GLN A 608 -7.31 24.72 -6.93
C GLN A 608 -6.08 25.49 -6.42
N LEU A 609 -5.90 25.62 -5.08
CA LEU A 609 -4.71 26.23 -4.48
C LEU A 609 -3.44 25.52 -4.94
N ARG A 610 -3.39 24.19 -4.86
CA ARG A 610 -2.23 23.39 -5.31
C ARG A 610 -1.94 23.58 -6.80
N SER A 611 -2.98 23.51 -7.63
CA SER A 611 -2.86 23.69 -9.08
C SER A 611 -2.35 25.08 -9.43
N ASN A 612 -2.92 26.13 -8.84
CA ASN A 612 -2.54 27.52 -9.11
C ASN A 612 -1.14 27.84 -8.58
N LEU A 613 -0.75 27.25 -7.43
CA LEU A 613 0.59 27.43 -6.87
C LEU A 613 1.64 26.75 -7.78
N ALA A 614 1.36 25.53 -8.25
CA ALA A 614 2.21 24.85 -9.22
C ALA A 614 2.36 25.65 -10.51
N ALA A 615 1.25 26.15 -11.08
CA ALA A 615 1.27 26.99 -12.29
C ALA A 615 2.05 28.32 -12.09
N ARG A 616 2.08 28.85 -10.87
CA ARG A 616 2.79 30.09 -10.53
C ARG A 616 4.27 29.89 -10.33
N LEU A 617 4.69 28.78 -9.69
CA LEU A 617 6.06 28.59 -9.22
C LEU A 617 6.89 27.65 -10.07
N LEU A 618 6.25 26.68 -10.75
CA LEU A 618 6.94 25.69 -11.57
C LEU A 618 6.96 26.11 -13.04
N PRO A 619 8.11 26.13 -13.70
CA PRO A 619 8.17 26.18 -15.16
C PRO A 619 7.40 24.99 -15.76
N LYS A 620 6.75 25.21 -16.89
CA LYS A 620 5.93 24.19 -17.58
C LYS A 620 6.71 22.89 -17.81
N GLU A 621 7.97 23.00 -18.16
CA GLU A 621 8.89 21.88 -18.42
C GLU A 621 9.19 21.04 -17.18
N ALA A 622 9.17 21.65 -15.99
CA ALA A 622 9.43 21.00 -14.71
C ALA A 622 8.16 20.51 -13.99
N SER A 623 6.97 20.93 -14.43
CA SER A 623 5.69 20.62 -13.78
C SER A 623 5.32 19.12 -13.81
N GLY A 624 6.02 18.31 -14.63
CA GLY A 624 5.90 16.87 -14.66
C GLY A 624 6.78 16.13 -13.64
N TYR A 625 7.76 16.80 -13.04
CA TYR A 625 8.80 16.20 -12.19
C TYR A 625 8.71 16.64 -10.73
N LEU A 626 8.11 17.79 -10.46
CA LEU A 626 7.93 18.32 -9.11
C LEU A 626 6.44 18.50 -8.80
N SER A 627 6.09 18.21 -7.55
CA SER A 627 4.76 18.48 -6.99
C SER A 627 4.90 19.07 -5.59
N PHE A 628 3.95 19.94 -5.20
CA PHE A 628 3.94 20.50 -3.86
C PHE A 628 3.20 19.60 -2.89
N GLN A 629 3.87 19.22 -1.81
CA GLN A 629 3.22 18.60 -0.67
C GLN A 629 2.35 19.62 0.06
N MET A 630 1.32 19.16 0.78
CA MET A 630 0.39 20.05 1.47
C MET A 630 1.09 20.91 2.53
N LYS A 631 2.15 20.39 3.17
CA LYS A 631 3.00 21.16 4.10
C LYS A 631 3.60 22.38 3.46
N GLN A 632 4.16 22.25 2.25
CA GLN A 632 4.74 23.37 1.50
C GLN A 632 3.66 24.37 1.10
N VAL A 633 2.50 23.91 0.62
CA VAL A 633 1.38 24.78 0.26
C VAL A 633 0.97 25.64 1.45
N VAL A 634 0.78 25.03 2.62
CA VAL A 634 0.40 25.73 3.84
C VAL A 634 1.51 26.71 4.27
N ASP A 635 2.78 26.31 4.25
CA ASP A 635 3.89 27.19 4.65
C ASP A 635 3.99 28.41 3.74
N LEU A 636 3.93 28.22 2.42
CA LEU A 636 3.99 29.32 1.45
C LEU A 636 2.83 30.32 1.59
N LEU A 637 1.65 29.83 1.98
CA LEU A 637 0.46 30.68 2.15
C LEU A 637 0.40 31.34 3.54
N THR A 638 0.93 30.70 4.58
CA THR A 638 0.94 31.26 5.94
C THR A 638 2.11 32.25 6.14
N LEU A 639 3.22 32.03 5.46
CA LEU A 639 4.42 32.87 5.48
C LEU A 639 4.74 33.37 4.06
N PRO A 640 3.90 34.26 3.48
CA PRO A 640 4.06 34.67 2.10
C PRO A 640 5.35 35.45 1.88
N SER A 641 6.00 35.20 0.75
CA SER A 641 7.27 35.84 0.32
C SER A 641 7.10 36.52 -1.04
N GLY A 642 8.20 36.96 -1.64
CA GLY A 642 8.24 37.59 -2.95
C GLY A 642 7.60 36.80 -4.09
N HIS A 643 7.29 35.53 -3.90
CA HIS A 643 6.51 34.73 -4.83
C HIS A 643 5.11 35.28 -5.12
N PHE A 644 4.59 36.08 -4.18
CA PHE A 644 3.26 36.74 -4.30
C PHE A 644 3.39 38.22 -4.72
N GLY A 645 4.58 38.70 -5.08
CA GLY A 645 4.82 40.07 -5.55
C GLY A 645 5.40 41.01 -4.49
N PRO A 646 5.52 42.30 -4.80
CA PRO A 646 6.14 43.29 -3.90
C PRO A 646 5.41 43.44 -2.55
N ASP A 647 4.08 43.38 -2.55
CA ASP A 647 3.26 43.27 -1.35
C ASP A 647 2.80 41.80 -1.23
N ALA A 648 3.64 41.02 -0.55
CA ALA A 648 3.46 39.58 -0.46
C ALA A 648 2.16 39.19 0.25
N LEU A 649 1.71 39.96 1.27
CA LEU A 649 0.47 39.69 1.98
C LEU A 649 -0.74 39.92 1.07
N LYS A 650 -0.79 41.10 0.41
CA LYS A 650 -1.87 41.41 -0.52
C LYS A 650 -1.90 40.42 -1.68
N GLY A 651 -0.74 40.10 -2.27
CA GLY A 651 -0.66 39.15 -3.37
C GLY A 651 -1.08 37.74 -3.00
N ARG A 652 -0.81 37.27 -1.76
CA ARG A 652 -1.32 36.03 -1.19
C ARG A 652 -2.84 36.08 -1.03
N ASP A 653 -3.39 37.18 -0.49
CA ASP A 653 -4.83 37.33 -0.27
C ASP A 653 -5.60 37.32 -1.61
N ASP A 654 -5.10 38.05 -2.61
CA ASP A 654 -5.65 38.04 -3.97
C ASP A 654 -5.59 36.61 -4.58
N PHE A 655 -4.49 35.87 -4.36
CA PHE A 655 -4.34 34.47 -4.80
C PHE A 655 -5.33 33.52 -4.12
N LEU A 656 -5.57 33.66 -2.81
CA LEU A 656 -6.54 32.86 -2.06
C LEU A 656 -7.95 33.07 -2.60
N LEU A 657 -8.36 34.33 -2.81
CA LEU A 657 -9.67 34.70 -3.35
C LEU A 657 -9.87 34.22 -4.78
N GLN A 658 -8.86 34.40 -5.64
CA GLN A 658 -8.91 33.91 -7.02
C GLN A 658 -9.13 32.40 -7.03
N SER A 659 -8.31 31.65 -6.29
CA SER A 659 -8.39 30.19 -6.24
C SER A 659 -9.74 29.71 -5.68
N LEU A 660 -10.30 30.42 -4.70
CA LEU A 660 -11.64 30.10 -4.16
C LEU A 660 -12.75 30.39 -5.18
N SER A 661 -12.69 31.53 -5.89
CA SER A 661 -13.64 31.87 -6.94
C SER A 661 -13.65 30.85 -8.08
N GLU A 662 -12.47 30.34 -8.47
CA GLU A 662 -12.34 29.29 -9.49
C GLU A 662 -12.98 27.97 -9.02
N ALA A 663 -12.72 27.58 -7.76
CA ALA A 663 -13.30 26.38 -7.14
C ALA A 663 -14.84 26.49 -7.05
N VAL A 664 -15.36 27.65 -6.65
CA VAL A 664 -16.80 27.94 -6.57
C VAL A 664 -17.47 27.82 -7.94
N LYS A 665 -16.84 28.37 -8.99
CA LYS A 665 -17.35 28.25 -10.38
C LYS A 665 -17.38 26.81 -10.88
N ASP A 666 -16.37 25.99 -10.54
CA ASP A 666 -16.37 24.56 -10.88
C ASP A 666 -17.53 23.84 -10.18
N LEU A 667 -17.72 24.08 -8.87
CA LEU A 667 -18.81 23.47 -8.11
C LEU A 667 -20.20 23.94 -8.60
N GLU A 668 -20.36 25.23 -8.91
CA GLU A 668 -21.59 25.77 -9.51
C GLU A 668 -21.92 25.06 -10.83
N LYS A 669 -20.91 24.87 -11.68
CA LYS A 669 -21.07 24.14 -12.96
C LYS A 669 -21.46 22.67 -12.74
N ARG A 670 -20.91 22.03 -11.72
CA ARG A 670 -21.14 20.60 -11.42
C ARG A 670 -22.50 20.37 -10.73
N PHE A 671 -22.87 21.20 -9.78
CA PHE A 671 -23.96 20.94 -8.84
C PHE A 671 -25.05 22.04 -8.82
N GLY A 672 -24.92 23.11 -9.64
CA GLY A 672 -25.88 24.23 -9.68
C GLY A 672 -25.59 25.29 -8.63
N LYS A 673 -26.45 26.33 -8.59
CA LYS A 673 -26.23 27.55 -7.81
C LYS A 673 -26.51 27.45 -6.30
N ASP A 674 -27.20 26.41 -5.86
CA ASP A 674 -27.51 26.27 -4.43
C ASP A 674 -26.32 25.65 -3.69
N ILE A 675 -25.51 26.48 -3.05
CA ILE A 675 -24.30 26.09 -2.33
C ILE A 675 -24.54 25.01 -1.25
N ARG A 676 -25.79 24.89 -0.74
CA ARG A 676 -26.15 23.89 0.26
C ARG A 676 -26.21 22.49 -0.32
N THR A 677 -26.31 22.34 -1.64
CA THR A 677 -26.29 21.05 -2.35
C THR A 677 -24.90 20.54 -2.65
N TRP A 678 -23.86 21.33 -2.38
CA TRP A 678 -22.46 20.97 -2.68
C TRP A 678 -21.85 20.04 -1.61
N GLN A 679 -22.67 19.11 -1.11
CA GLN A 679 -22.21 18.12 -0.14
C GLN A 679 -21.03 17.33 -0.69
N TYR A 680 -20.04 17.07 0.17
CA TYR A 680 -18.81 16.41 -0.26
C TYR A 680 -19.04 14.97 -0.71
N GLY A 681 -19.73 14.14 0.08
CA GLY A 681 -20.02 12.76 -0.21
C GLY A 681 -21.29 12.56 -1.04
N GLN A 682 -21.25 12.82 -2.34
CA GLN A 682 -22.38 12.65 -3.24
C GLN A 682 -21.95 12.06 -4.59
N PRO A 683 -22.91 11.56 -5.41
CA PRO A 683 -22.62 11.12 -6.77
C PRO A 683 -21.93 12.22 -7.59
N GLY A 684 -20.86 11.84 -8.29
CA GLY A 684 -20.04 12.79 -9.06
C GLY A 684 -19.09 13.65 -8.21
N TYR A 685 -19.01 13.42 -6.89
CA TYR A 685 -18.01 14.01 -6.02
C TYR A 685 -17.34 12.91 -5.16
N LYS A 686 -17.11 13.07 -3.86
CA LYS A 686 -16.37 12.10 -3.06
C LYS A 686 -17.17 10.82 -2.80
N HIS A 687 -16.68 9.72 -3.33
CA HIS A 687 -17.30 8.40 -3.20
C HIS A 687 -16.26 7.29 -3.17
N VAL A 688 -16.69 6.06 -2.95
CA VAL A 688 -15.88 4.86 -3.12
C VAL A 688 -16.57 3.88 -4.06
N LEU A 689 -15.90 3.55 -5.15
CA LEU A 689 -16.24 2.47 -6.06
C LEU A 689 -15.04 1.52 -6.13
N ILE A 690 -15.20 0.30 -5.61
CA ILE A 690 -14.16 -0.72 -5.66
C ILE A 690 -14.36 -1.56 -6.92
N ARG A 691 -13.30 -1.71 -7.71
CA ARG A 691 -13.30 -2.44 -8.97
C ARG A 691 -12.53 -3.75 -8.87
N HIS A 692 -12.95 -4.69 -9.67
CA HIS A 692 -12.21 -5.92 -9.95
C HIS A 692 -11.25 -5.68 -11.14
N PRO A 693 -10.09 -6.36 -11.25
CA PRO A 693 -9.18 -6.18 -12.38
C PRO A 693 -9.81 -6.38 -13.77
N LEU A 694 -10.86 -7.20 -13.87
CA LEU A 694 -11.59 -7.44 -15.11
C LEU A 694 -12.68 -6.40 -15.41
N SER A 695 -13.03 -5.51 -14.47
CA SER A 695 -14.23 -4.64 -14.58
C SER A 695 -14.31 -3.86 -15.87
N ASN A 696 -13.23 -3.27 -16.33
CA ASN A 696 -13.21 -2.42 -17.51
C ASN A 696 -13.41 -3.19 -18.81
N ALA A 697 -12.97 -4.45 -18.84
CA ALA A 697 -13.08 -5.34 -19.99
C ALA A 697 -14.47 -5.99 -20.08
N LEU A 698 -15.26 -5.97 -19.01
CA LEU A 698 -16.57 -6.62 -18.91
C LEU A 698 -17.70 -5.69 -19.33
N ASN A 699 -18.73 -6.25 -20.00
CA ASN A 699 -19.99 -5.55 -20.25
C ASN A 699 -20.72 -5.19 -18.94
N GLU A 700 -21.67 -4.26 -19.01
CA GLU A 700 -22.34 -3.71 -17.81
C GLU A 700 -23.07 -4.75 -16.95
N THR A 701 -23.56 -5.84 -17.54
CA THR A 701 -24.24 -6.91 -16.80
C THR A 701 -23.24 -7.69 -15.92
N MET A 702 -22.10 -8.07 -16.48
CA MET A 702 -21.06 -8.79 -15.75
C MET A 702 -20.31 -7.88 -14.80
N LYS A 703 -20.06 -6.63 -15.17
CA LYS A 703 -19.40 -5.63 -14.35
C LYS A 703 -20.09 -5.43 -12.99
N LYS A 704 -21.42 -5.31 -12.97
CA LYS A 704 -22.23 -5.20 -11.75
C LYS A 704 -22.06 -6.37 -10.76
N LYS A 705 -21.64 -7.54 -11.24
CA LYS A 705 -21.37 -8.69 -10.40
C LYS A 705 -20.07 -8.53 -9.60
N PHE A 706 -19.07 -7.87 -10.21
CA PHE A 706 -17.73 -7.73 -9.66
C PHE A 706 -17.50 -6.42 -8.89
N GLU A 707 -18.15 -5.32 -9.26
CA GLU A 707 -17.96 -4.01 -8.65
C GLU A 707 -18.78 -3.82 -7.37
N LEU A 708 -18.27 -2.95 -6.48
CA LEU A 708 -18.92 -2.59 -5.21
C LEU A 708 -18.99 -1.07 -5.06
N GLY A 709 -20.17 -0.56 -4.84
CA GLY A 709 -20.45 0.88 -4.74
C GLY A 709 -21.16 1.42 -6.00
N PRO A 710 -21.11 2.76 -6.25
CA PRO A 710 -20.48 3.75 -5.37
C PRO A 710 -21.22 4.00 -4.06
N LEU A 711 -20.47 4.27 -2.98
CA LEU A 711 -20.99 4.77 -1.72
C LEU A 711 -20.36 6.12 -1.36
N PRO A 712 -21.08 7.06 -0.71
CA PRO A 712 -20.54 8.34 -0.28
C PRO A 712 -19.37 8.20 0.70
N ARG A 713 -18.34 9.05 0.55
CA ARG A 713 -17.18 9.07 1.47
C ARG A 713 -16.89 10.50 1.94
N GLY A 714 -16.14 10.61 3.03
CA GLY A 714 -15.52 11.83 3.53
C GLY A 714 -14.00 11.75 3.46
N GLY A 715 -13.31 12.72 4.07
CA GLY A 715 -11.85 12.74 4.19
C GLY A 715 -11.09 13.05 2.89
N ASN A 716 -9.78 13.23 3.03
CA ASN A 716 -8.85 13.35 1.90
C ASN A 716 -7.47 12.78 2.29
N GLY A 717 -6.40 13.11 1.57
CA GLY A 717 -5.04 12.65 1.85
C GLY A 717 -4.44 13.15 3.17
N SER A 718 -4.94 14.27 3.71
CA SER A 718 -4.43 14.90 4.95
C SER A 718 -5.22 14.52 6.20
N THR A 719 -6.30 13.74 6.10
CA THR A 719 -7.08 13.26 7.26
C THR A 719 -6.56 11.92 7.76
N VAL A 720 -6.71 11.61 9.05
CA VAL A 720 -6.30 10.30 9.63
C VAL A 720 -7.00 9.16 8.88
N ASN A 721 -8.33 9.26 8.69
CA ASN A 721 -9.04 8.40 7.74
C ASN A 721 -8.72 8.85 6.31
N ASN A 722 -7.56 8.43 5.80
CA ASN A 722 -7.10 8.82 4.48
C ASN A 722 -7.95 8.17 3.38
N THR A 723 -8.55 8.99 2.54
CA THR A 723 -9.37 8.55 1.41
C THR A 723 -8.84 9.03 0.06
N GLY A 724 -7.59 9.54 0.05
CA GLY A 724 -6.95 10.12 -1.14
C GLY A 724 -7.61 11.43 -1.60
N ASN A 725 -7.00 12.09 -2.57
CA ASN A 725 -7.42 13.42 -3.04
C ASN A 725 -8.37 13.37 -4.26
N GLY A 726 -8.57 12.20 -4.88
CA GLY A 726 -9.50 11.99 -5.99
C GLY A 726 -10.98 11.99 -5.57
N ASP A 727 -11.89 12.16 -6.51
CA ASP A 727 -13.33 12.03 -6.28
C ASP A 727 -13.72 10.58 -5.94
N ASN A 728 -13.18 9.60 -6.67
CA ASN A 728 -13.25 8.21 -6.26
C ASN A 728 -12.10 7.90 -5.29
N GLN A 729 -12.40 7.27 -4.18
CA GLN A 729 -11.40 6.72 -3.27
C GLN A 729 -10.79 5.46 -3.90
N THR A 730 -9.61 5.59 -4.51
CA THR A 730 -8.85 4.47 -5.11
C THR A 730 -7.84 3.84 -4.15
N HIS A 731 -7.49 4.55 -3.07
CA HIS A 731 -6.53 4.15 -2.03
C HIS A 731 -7.06 4.43 -0.63
N GLY A 732 -6.45 3.81 0.37
CA GLY A 732 -6.78 4.06 1.78
C GLY A 732 -6.78 2.78 2.63
N PRO A 733 -7.27 2.87 3.89
CA PRO A 733 -7.27 1.76 4.84
C PRO A 733 -8.39 0.75 4.55
N THR A 734 -8.11 -0.29 3.76
CA THR A 734 -9.05 -1.41 3.59
C THR A 734 -9.08 -2.31 4.82
N PHE A 735 -7.89 -2.62 5.37
CA PHE A 735 -7.72 -3.36 6.61
C PHE A 735 -7.49 -2.39 7.77
N ARG A 736 -8.16 -2.63 8.91
CA ARG A 736 -7.96 -1.91 10.17
C ARG A 736 -7.94 -2.88 11.32
N LEU A 737 -7.08 -2.63 12.29
CA LEU A 737 -6.97 -3.38 13.53
C LEU A 737 -6.91 -2.41 14.73
N ILE A 738 -7.65 -2.71 15.78
CA ILE A 738 -7.48 -2.15 17.13
C ILE A 738 -7.37 -3.33 18.09
N ALA A 739 -6.22 -3.47 18.72
CA ALA A 739 -5.91 -4.57 19.63
C ALA A 739 -5.90 -4.09 21.08
N ASP A 740 -6.72 -4.70 21.93
CA ASP A 740 -6.75 -4.52 23.38
C ASP A 740 -5.91 -5.62 24.06
N THR A 741 -4.72 -5.27 24.55
CA THR A 741 -3.86 -6.26 25.18
C THR A 741 -4.40 -6.80 26.51
N GLY A 742 -5.38 -6.15 27.11
CA GLY A 742 -6.07 -6.60 28.32
C GLY A 742 -7.03 -7.78 28.06
N ASN A 743 -7.68 -7.78 26.90
CA ASN A 743 -8.61 -8.84 26.50
C ASN A 743 -8.65 -8.99 24.96
N TRP A 744 -8.06 -10.05 24.46
CA TRP A 744 -7.96 -10.31 23.02
C TRP A 744 -9.32 -10.48 22.31
N ASP A 745 -10.37 -10.84 23.00
CA ASP A 745 -11.74 -10.91 22.43
C ASP A 745 -12.42 -9.53 22.32
N HIS A 746 -11.77 -8.45 22.80
CA HIS A 746 -12.21 -7.08 22.60
C HIS A 746 -11.56 -6.41 21.37
N CYS A 747 -10.64 -7.09 20.68
CA CYS A 747 -10.03 -6.57 19.47
C CYS A 747 -11.09 -6.28 18.40
N LEU A 748 -10.87 -5.21 17.64
CA LEU A 748 -11.77 -4.76 16.58
C LEU A 748 -11.04 -4.77 15.24
N ALA A 749 -11.71 -5.18 14.18
CA ALA A 749 -11.14 -5.19 12.84
C ALA A 749 -12.16 -4.85 11.75
N THR A 750 -11.65 -4.57 10.55
CA THR A 750 -12.39 -4.59 9.30
C THR A 750 -11.47 -4.92 8.13
N ASN A 751 -12.01 -5.43 7.02
CA ASN A 751 -11.24 -5.71 5.79
C ASN A 751 -12.13 -5.62 4.54
N ALA A 752 -12.18 -4.45 3.89
CA ALA A 752 -13.00 -4.26 2.70
C ALA A 752 -12.36 -4.89 1.45
N PRO A 753 -13.19 -5.43 0.53
CA PRO A 753 -14.65 -5.53 0.59
C PRO A 753 -15.15 -6.80 1.29
N GLY A 754 -14.29 -7.77 1.52
CA GLY A 754 -14.57 -9.06 2.12
C GLY A 754 -13.42 -10.04 1.95
N GLN A 755 -13.55 -11.24 2.50
CA GLN A 755 -12.49 -12.25 2.52
C GLN A 755 -12.44 -13.10 1.25
N SER A 756 -13.56 -13.40 0.60
CA SER A 756 -13.60 -14.20 -0.62
C SER A 756 -13.32 -13.39 -1.89
N GLY A 757 -12.62 -13.97 -2.86
CA GLY A 757 -12.46 -13.44 -4.22
C GLY A 757 -13.57 -13.88 -5.18
N ASN A 758 -14.44 -14.81 -4.77
CA ASN A 758 -15.55 -15.28 -5.60
C ASN A 758 -16.76 -14.33 -5.48
N PRO A 759 -17.20 -13.65 -6.57
CA PRO A 759 -18.30 -12.70 -6.53
C PRO A 759 -19.67 -13.31 -6.19
N ASP A 760 -19.81 -14.64 -6.28
CA ASP A 760 -21.02 -15.38 -5.88
C ASP A 760 -21.00 -15.82 -4.42
N HIS A 761 -19.87 -15.67 -3.72
CA HIS A 761 -19.74 -16.05 -2.31
C HIS A 761 -20.25 -14.93 -1.38
N PRO A 762 -20.99 -15.24 -0.29
CA PRO A 762 -21.45 -14.22 0.67
C PRO A 762 -20.32 -13.30 1.18
N HIS A 763 -19.14 -13.87 1.45
CA HIS A 763 -18.00 -13.13 1.97
C HIS A 763 -17.20 -12.35 0.90
N TYR A 764 -17.71 -12.17 -0.30
CA TYR A 764 -17.09 -11.30 -1.31
C TYR A 764 -17.28 -9.81 -0.98
N ARG A 765 -18.47 -9.44 -0.46
CA ARG A 765 -18.87 -8.04 -0.27
C ARG A 765 -19.46 -7.71 1.11
N ASN A 766 -19.53 -8.68 2.02
CA ASN A 766 -20.23 -8.55 3.30
C ASN A 766 -19.62 -7.47 4.22
N LEU A 767 -18.36 -7.11 4.05
CA LEU A 767 -17.67 -6.09 4.86
C LEU A 767 -17.67 -4.69 4.21
N PHE A 768 -18.07 -4.56 2.94
CA PHE A 768 -17.97 -3.31 2.18
C PHE A 768 -18.77 -2.15 2.80
N GLU A 769 -20.06 -2.34 3.06
CA GLU A 769 -20.91 -1.29 3.64
C GLU A 769 -20.51 -0.95 5.08
N MET A 770 -20.12 -1.97 5.86
CA MET A 770 -19.63 -1.78 7.23
C MET A 770 -18.39 -0.87 7.20
N TRP A 771 -17.41 -1.21 6.39
CA TRP A 771 -16.18 -0.45 6.23
C TRP A 771 -16.43 0.97 5.67
N ALA A 772 -17.26 1.11 4.62
CA ALA A 772 -17.56 2.40 4.00
C ALA A 772 -18.28 3.37 4.96
N ASN A 773 -18.94 2.86 5.99
CA ASN A 773 -19.57 3.61 7.08
C ASN A 773 -18.75 3.60 8.37
N ASP A 774 -17.43 3.34 8.27
CA ASP A 774 -16.46 3.44 9.37
C ASP A 774 -16.80 2.56 10.59
N ARG A 775 -17.41 1.37 10.35
CA ARG A 775 -17.78 0.39 11.37
C ARG A 775 -16.83 -0.79 11.37
N TYR A 776 -16.72 -1.44 12.53
CA TYR A 776 -15.83 -2.58 12.81
C TYR A 776 -16.62 -3.78 13.28
N PHE A 777 -16.01 -4.97 13.17
CA PHE A 777 -16.48 -6.19 13.79
C PHE A 777 -15.50 -6.64 14.88
N PRO A 778 -15.95 -7.42 15.89
CA PRO A 778 -15.05 -7.96 16.90
C PRO A 778 -14.18 -9.06 16.29
N LEU A 779 -12.86 -8.94 16.46
CA LEU A 779 -11.88 -9.95 16.06
C LEU A 779 -11.67 -10.93 17.23
N PHE A 780 -12.49 -11.97 17.29
CA PHE A 780 -12.45 -12.94 18.38
C PHE A 780 -11.23 -13.86 18.30
N TYR A 781 -10.67 -14.17 19.47
CA TYR A 781 -9.47 -14.99 19.63
C TYR A 781 -9.72 -16.29 20.43
N SER A 782 -10.57 -16.24 21.45
CA SER A 782 -10.89 -17.43 22.23
C SER A 782 -11.76 -18.42 21.42
N THR A 783 -11.48 -19.70 21.58
CA THR A 783 -12.21 -20.77 20.89
C THR A 783 -13.72 -20.72 21.18
N GLU A 784 -14.12 -20.32 22.38
CA GLU A 784 -15.51 -20.20 22.79
C GLU A 784 -16.23 -19.13 21.96
N LYS A 785 -15.64 -17.93 21.88
CA LYS A 785 -16.19 -16.81 21.08
C LYS A 785 -16.21 -17.13 19.60
N ILE A 786 -15.15 -17.71 19.06
CA ILE A 786 -15.07 -18.13 17.66
C ILE A 786 -16.19 -19.11 17.32
N LYS A 787 -16.40 -20.15 18.14
CA LYS A 787 -17.49 -21.13 17.94
C LYS A 787 -18.87 -20.47 17.96
N SER A 788 -19.08 -19.43 18.76
CA SER A 788 -20.37 -18.72 18.86
C SER A 788 -20.75 -17.93 17.60
N VAL A 789 -19.75 -17.60 16.76
CA VAL A 789 -19.93 -16.81 15.52
C VAL A 789 -19.55 -17.58 14.25
N THR A 790 -19.26 -18.87 14.37
CA THR A 790 -18.89 -19.72 13.23
C THR A 790 -20.05 -19.82 12.24
N TYR A 791 -19.77 -19.54 10.97
CA TYR A 791 -20.70 -19.64 9.83
C TYR A 791 -20.63 -21.00 9.14
N SER A 792 -19.39 -21.51 8.93
CA SER A 792 -19.18 -22.81 8.29
C SER A 792 -17.93 -23.51 8.84
N LYS A 793 -17.84 -24.82 8.60
CA LYS A 793 -16.72 -25.66 9.05
C LYS A 793 -16.22 -26.51 7.89
N LEU A 794 -14.90 -26.47 7.66
CA LEU A 794 -14.20 -27.39 6.76
C LEU A 794 -13.24 -28.26 7.56
N VAL A 795 -13.22 -29.57 7.25
CA VAL A 795 -12.24 -30.51 7.78
C VAL A 795 -11.40 -31.04 6.62
N LEU A 796 -10.10 -30.79 6.66
CA LEU A 796 -9.14 -31.45 5.78
C LEU A 796 -8.69 -32.74 6.43
N GLN A 797 -8.81 -33.86 5.73
CA GLN A 797 -8.37 -35.19 6.19
C GLN A 797 -7.26 -35.74 5.31
N PRO A 798 -6.33 -36.55 5.86
CA PRO A 798 -5.36 -37.26 5.06
C PRO A 798 -6.06 -38.09 3.96
N PHE A 799 -5.40 -38.10 2.80
CA PHE A 799 -5.77 -39.03 1.73
C PHE A 799 -5.16 -40.40 2.06
N GLU A 800 -5.98 -41.40 2.29
CA GLU A 800 -5.53 -42.79 2.53
C GLU A 800 -4.81 -43.36 1.32
#